data_a3c70790dc9092690384ab1bf42a29e1
#
_entry.id   a3c70790dc9092690384ab1bf42a29e1
#
_cell.length_a   1.000
_cell.length_b   1.000
_cell.length_c   1.000
_cell.angle_alpha   90.00
_cell.angle_beta   90.00
_cell.angle_gamma   90.00
#
_symmetry.space_group_name_H-M   'P 1'
#
loop_
_entity.id
_entity.type
_entity.pdbx_description
1 polymer ?
#
loop_
_entity_poly.entity_id
_entity_poly.type
_entity_poly.pdbx_seq_one_letter_code
_entity_poly.pdbx_strand_id
1 'polypeptide(L)'
;MKKTHESENMSSVIQSPAMQAPPPNRMLAYHSDPIQKNPPQVHSRIWQKDNGSYAISYNGIDLLTFDFLNETVPILRFHSDGDFQSEPFIQQFQIWSNTPAELRVTVSAPIEWWNVRPTRAEKGKAIIGQLGRPLLYGVNGIYLPDWDLLVSLHGVPFIWEESRVQEKDGIYTASLIAKIDEYPWVILIRPHYFSEHIGYKNHEPWNRRPKADTICGWCSWEAYHSDVTLENVAETSKALEPLRPWGIELMQLDDGYQQTQVPMRKGGEVGESWLTTNEKFPGGHKAIVDAMQSGGFTPGIWINATLTNKENSESIDCCIKNKNGELIKGDWIQYIMDCTPEMLKVHVEKCYRQLREQGYKYFKIDSIRHLLYDGLEEAVRQGLMTTAEARKRHKAYMQAARDGIGEDIYLLSCWGVLSSSIGICDAMRVATDANPGWGAFSMQVRETARWYFAQRILFTVDPDHVCVRAQLPWVRMMLSLVSLSGGVMMISDPPQTYDLERIELMKKTMPPLEVHSGEIGPVDYSTPACTYIPKTKSEKEACYSIAHEGKDELYPMGSLWSIHMEQGGRNWCVIQRCGVIPLSKIDVPLENLSLDPSRNYYAFDFWKQQAWKQTGILNLHELELGDCQVVTLTDITDKYVALIGSNRHVSCDAVSVVSECTTDTQRGRVYRLALKGFEELCVTYTLYVEKAAEITREVIHAHGIQIVSVQAYTDILQLTVVFEKKEAVLEMNIS
;
A
#
# COMPACT_ATOMS: atom_id res chain seq x y z
N MET A 1 -33.95 35.57 28.38
CA MET A 1 -33.02 35.52 27.25
C MET A 1 -31.83 34.63 27.60
N LYS A 2 -32.00 33.33 27.73
CA LYS A 2 -30.91 32.33 27.94
C LYS A 2 -31.40 30.94 27.55
N LYS A 3 -32.13 30.77 26.46
CA LYS A 3 -32.61 29.45 26.00
C LYS A 3 -32.39 29.16 24.53
N THR A 4 -31.63 29.99 23.83
CA THR A 4 -31.38 29.81 22.38
C THR A 4 -29.93 29.38 22.04
N HIS A 5 -29.05 29.18 23.04
CA HIS A 5 -27.67 28.80 22.77
C HIS A 5 -27.38 27.28 22.78
N GLU A 6 -28.28 26.46 23.35
CA GLU A 6 -28.00 25.02 23.43
C GLU A 6 -28.35 24.27 22.12
N SER A 7 -29.28 24.76 21.30
CA SER A 7 -29.62 24.12 20.04
C SER A 7 -28.64 24.48 18.90
N GLU A 8 -28.04 25.65 18.93
CA GLU A 8 -27.01 26.04 17.95
C GLU A 8 -25.66 25.39 18.24
N ASN A 9 -25.35 25.10 19.51
CA ASN A 9 -24.11 24.36 19.84
C ASN A 9 -24.17 22.87 19.50
N MET A 10 -25.35 22.27 19.45
CA MET A 10 -25.47 20.86 19.10
C MET A 10 -25.26 20.59 17.59
N SER A 11 -25.68 21.52 16.74
CA SER A 11 -25.40 21.42 15.31
C SER A 11 -23.91 21.65 14.97
N SER A 12 -23.20 22.44 15.77
CA SER A 12 -21.77 22.68 15.57
C SER A 12 -20.86 21.57 16.10
N VAL A 13 -21.32 20.82 17.12
CA VAL A 13 -20.59 19.65 17.63
C VAL A 13 -20.73 18.44 16.68
N ILE A 14 -21.85 18.37 15.98
CA ILE A 14 -22.09 17.37 14.95
C ILE A 14 -21.14 17.56 13.73
N GLN A 15 -20.64 18.76 13.54
CA GLN A 15 -19.63 19.11 12.54
C GLN A 15 -18.22 19.16 13.16
N SER A 16 -17.85 18.16 13.96
CA SER A 16 -16.45 18.08 14.40
C SER A 16 -15.53 18.03 13.16
N PRO A 17 -14.31 18.57 13.24
CA PRO A 17 -13.35 18.51 12.12
C PRO A 17 -13.12 17.10 11.58
N ALA A 18 -13.36 16.09 12.40
CA ALA A 18 -13.33 14.68 11.96
C ALA A 18 -14.50 14.30 11.04
N MET A 19 -15.59 15.07 11.05
CA MET A 19 -16.77 14.85 10.23
C MET A 19 -16.89 15.79 9.04
N GLN A 20 -16.22 16.91 9.07
CA GLN A 20 -16.10 17.67 7.83
C GLN A 20 -15.37 16.75 6.87
N ALA A 21 -16.13 16.20 5.92
CA ALA A 21 -15.52 15.63 4.77
C ALA A 21 -14.47 16.64 4.33
N PRO A 22 -13.23 16.26 4.22
CA PRO A 22 -12.24 17.15 3.61
C PRO A 22 -12.82 17.61 2.30
N PRO A 23 -12.45 18.78 1.85
CA PRO A 23 -12.73 19.17 0.49
C PRO A 23 -12.33 17.97 -0.38
N PRO A 24 -13.21 17.58 -1.31
CA PRO A 24 -13.05 16.35 -2.04
C PRO A 24 -11.64 16.25 -2.55
N ASN A 25 -10.90 15.28 -2.03
CA ASN A 25 -9.63 14.98 -2.63
C ASN A 25 -9.94 14.50 -4.04
N ARG A 26 -9.62 15.35 -4.99
CA ARG A 26 -9.91 15.14 -6.40
C ARG A 26 -9.32 13.88 -7.00
N MET A 27 -8.43 13.25 -6.27
CA MET A 27 -7.81 11.99 -6.71
C MET A 27 -8.63 10.76 -6.39
N LEU A 28 -9.56 10.87 -5.44
CA LEU A 28 -10.42 9.78 -5.03
C LEU A 28 -11.86 10.18 -5.31
N ALA A 29 -12.36 9.77 -6.44
CA ALA A 29 -13.65 10.20 -6.97
C ALA A 29 -14.88 9.63 -6.25
N TYR A 30 -14.69 8.73 -5.33
CA TYR A 30 -15.80 7.99 -4.76
C TYR A 30 -16.79 8.85 -3.94
N HIS A 31 -16.36 9.99 -3.44
CA HIS A 31 -17.23 10.90 -2.69
C HIS A 31 -17.98 11.90 -3.56
N SER A 32 -17.60 12.01 -4.81
CA SER A 32 -18.26 12.90 -5.77
C SER A 32 -18.99 12.13 -6.85
N ASP A 33 -19.15 10.83 -6.68
CA ASP A 33 -19.95 10.06 -7.60
C ASP A 33 -21.40 10.55 -7.59
N PRO A 34 -22.05 10.60 -8.76
CA PRO A 34 -23.36 11.19 -8.85
C PRO A 34 -24.32 10.47 -7.93
N ILE A 35 -25.06 11.26 -7.18
CA ILE A 35 -26.16 10.76 -6.36
C ILE A 35 -27.07 9.95 -7.26
N GLN A 36 -27.26 8.70 -6.91
CA GLN A 36 -28.18 7.85 -7.63
C GLN A 36 -29.60 8.41 -7.50
N LYS A 37 -30.31 8.45 -8.60
CA LYS A 37 -31.72 8.89 -8.59
C LYS A 37 -32.58 8.03 -7.66
N ASN A 38 -32.22 6.77 -7.51
CA ASN A 38 -32.82 5.84 -6.57
C ASN A 38 -31.70 5.21 -5.74
N PRO A 39 -31.33 5.81 -4.60
CA PRO A 39 -30.30 5.23 -3.74
C PRO A 39 -30.73 3.85 -3.25
N PRO A 40 -29.80 2.92 -3.07
CA PRO A 40 -30.12 1.61 -2.54
C PRO A 40 -30.74 1.74 -1.15
N GLN A 41 -31.69 0.85 -0.85
CA GLN A 41 -32.33 0.83 0.45
C GLN A 41 -31.33 0.43 1.53
N VAL A 42 -31.09 1.27 2.50
CA VAL A 42 -30.20 0.97 3.63
C VAL A 42 -31.00 0.21 4.68
N HIS A 43 -30.60 -1.03 4.93
CA HIS A 43 -31.29 -1.93 5.87
C HIS A 43 -30.62 -1.94 7.26
N SER A 44 -30.19 -0.81 7.74
CA SER A 44 -29.59 -0.68 9.07
C SER A 44 -30.50 0.10 10.03
N ARG A 45 -30.47 -0.29 11.29
CA ARG A 45 -31.19 0.39 12.38
C ARG A 45 -30.39 0.32 13.67
N ILE A 46 -30.59 1.28 14.54
CA ILE A 46 -30.11 1.23 15.93
C ILE A 46 -31.26 0.84 16.86
N TRP A 47 -30.97 0.04 17.84
CA TRP A 47 -31.96 -0.38 18.84
C TRP A 47 -31.30 -0.76 20.15
N GLN A 48 -32.05 -0.71 21.25
CA GLN A 48 -31.59 -1.14 22.56
C GLN A 48 -32.06 -2.57 22.81
N LYS A 49 -31.14 -3.41 23.26
CA LYS A 49 -31.41 -4.79 23.65
C LYS A 49 -31.99 -4.88 25.06
N ASP A 50 -32.61 -5.99 25.39
CA ASP A 50 -33.22 -6.25 26.73
C ASP A 50 -32.16 -6.22 27.84
N ASN A 51 -30.91 -6.53 27.54
CA ASN A 51 -29.79 -6.46 28.50
C ASN A 51 -29.20 -5.05 28.68
N GLY A 52 -29.79 -4.04 28.03
CA GLY A 52 -29.35 -2.65 28.11
C GLY A 52 -28.26 -2.26 27.13
N SER A 53 -27.65 -3.19 26.39
CA SER A 53 -26.72 -2.88 25.32
C SER A 53 -27.44 -2.27 24.12
N TYR A 54 -26.67 -1.59 23.25
CA TYR A 54 -27.20 -1.05 22.00
C TYR A 54 -26.63 -1.84 20.82
N ALA A 55 -27.41 -1.94 19.74
CA ALA A 55 -26.96 -2.59 18.52
C ALA A 55 -27.32 -1.79 17.29
N ILE A 56 -26.42 -1.83 16.30
CA ILE A 56 -26.69 -1.45 14.92
C ILE A 56 -26.86 -2.74 14.13
N SER A 57 -28.07 -2.97 13.64
CA SER A 57 -28.37 -4.14 12.81
C SER A 57 -28.25 -3.80 11.34
N TYR A 58 -27.79 -4.76 10.56
CA TYR A 58 -27.77 -4.71 9.11
C TYR A 58 -28.20 -6.06 8.54
N ASN A 59 -29.15 -6.06 7.61
CA ASN A 59 -29.71 -7.29 7.03
C ASN A 59 -30.18 -8.33 8.07
N GLY A 60 -30.77 -7.85 9.16
CA GLY A 60 -31.29 -8.70 10.22
C GLY A 60 -30.28 -9.26 11.21
N ILE A 61 -29.01 -8.88 11.09
CA ILE A 61 -27.93 -9.27 11.99
C ILE A 61 -27.48 -8.05 12.80
N ASP A 62 -27.19 -8.24 14.08
CA ASP A 62 -26.60 -7.21 14.93
C ASP A 62 -25.12 -7.04 14.56
N LEU A 63 -24.89 -6.23 13.52
CA LEU A 63 -23.56 -6.00 12.96
C LEU A 63 -22.58 -5.42 13.98
N LEU A 64 -23.05 -4.43 14.77
CA LEU A 64 -22.28 -3.83 15.85
C LEU A 64 -23.12 -3.86 17.13
N THR A 65 -22.56 -4.38 18.20
CA THR A 65 -23.16 -4.33 19.54
C THR A 65 -22.25 -3.54 20.47
N PHE A 66 -22.85 -2.66 21.27
CA PHE A 66 -22.16 -1.73 22.16
C PHE A 66 -22.47 -2.07 23.61
N ASP A 67 -21.47 -2.50 24.36
CA ASP A 67 -21.56 -2.81 25.79
C ASP A 67 -20.70 -1.83 26.60
N PHE A 68 -21.22 -1.36 27.73
CA PHE A 68 -20.47 -0.48 28.61
C PHE A 68 -19.58 -1.28 29.54
N LEU A 69 -18.33 -0.84 29.71
CA LEU A 69 -17.36 -1.50 30.57
C LEU A 69 -17.34 -0.94 31.99
N ASN A 70 -17.87 0.27 32.20
CA ASN A 70 -17.87 0.93 33.49
C ASN A 70 -19.21 0.69 34.23
N GLU A 71 -19.15 0.58 35.57
CA GLU A 71 -20.36 0.40 36.38
C GLU A 71 -21.34 1.58 36.33
N THR A 72 -20.84 2.80 36.09
CA THR A 72 -21.66 3.98 35.81
C THR A 72 -21.92 4.09 34.34
N VAL A 73 -23.13 3.77 33.91
CA VAL A 73 -23.56 3.93 32.53
C VAL A 73 -23.63 5.43 32.20
N PRO A 74 -22.75 5.95 31.36
CA PRO A 74 -22.84 7.34 30.93
C PRO A 74 -24.10 7.54 30.11
N ILE A 75 -24.60 8.78 30.07
CA ILE A 75 -25.72 9.13 29.18
C ILE A 75 -25.15 9.12 27.74
N LEU A 76 -25.46 8.06 27.02
CA LEU A 76 -25.16 7.99 25.60
C LEU A 76 -26.28 8.63 24.82
N ARG A 77 -25.89 9.31 23.78
CA ARG A 77 -26.80 9.86 22.78
C ARG A 77 -26.50 9.22 21.45
N PHE A 78 -27.53 8.66 20.83
CA PHE A 78 -27.45 8.10 19.51
C PHE A 78 -28.14 9.02 18.52
N HIS A 79 -27.50 9.27 17.42
CA HIS A 79 -28.08 10.02 16.31
C HIS A 79 -27.95 9.15 15.07
N SER A 80 -29.06 9.00 14.36
CA SER A 80 -29.14 8.19 13.14
C SER A 80 -29.82 9.02 12.04
N ASP A 81 -29.16 10.06 11.57
CA ASP A 81 -29.63 10.78 10.41
C ASP A 81 -28.86 10.36 9.18
N GLY A 82 -29.62 9.80 8.22
CA GLY A 82 -29.07 9.30 6.99
C GLY A 82 -28.77 10.33 5.92
N ASP A 83 -28.68 11.62 6.26
CA ASP A 83 -28.48 12.64 5.25
C ASP A 83 -27.09 13.26 5.33
N PHE A 84 -26.11 12.58 4.76
CA PHE A 84 -25.06 13.30 4.08
C PHE A 84 -25.65 13.87 2.78
N GLN A 85 -25.74 15.19 2.67
CA GLN A 85 -26.28 15.84 1.46
C GLN A 85 -25.58 15.40 0.16
N SER A 86 -24.34 14.92 0.26
CA SER A 86 -23.55 14.42 -0.87
C SER A 86 -23.66 12.91 -1.13
N GLU A 87 -24.16 12.12 -0.18
CA GLU A 87 -24.19 10.65 -0.28
C GLU A 87 -25.43 10.09 0.45
N PRO A 88 -26.63 10.26 -0.11
CA PRO A 88 -27.89 9.96 0.58
C PRO A 88 -28.14 8.47 0.86
N PHE A 89 -27.34 7.58 0.30
CA PHE A 89 -27.41 6.15 0.57
C PHE A 89 -26.56 5.70 1.77
N ILE A 90 -25.77 6.63 2.37
CA ILE A 90 -24.99 6.35 3.56
C ILE A 90 -25.83 6.59 4.80
N GLN A 91 -25.83 5.64 5.71
CA GLN A 91 -26.44 5.80 7.01
C GLN A 91 -25.36 6.10 8.05
N GLN A 92 -25.59 7.18 8.80
CA GLN A 92 -24.69 7.66 9.83
C GLN A 92 -25.26 7.40 11.22
N PHE A 93 -24.42 6.93 12.12
CA PHE A 93 -24.69 6.84 13.54
C PHE A 93 -23.63 7.62 14.31
N GLN A 94 -24.05 8.30 15.37
CA GLN A 94 -23.17 9.07 16.25
C GLN A 94 -23.32 8.59 17.68
N ILE A 95 -22.20 8.36 18.34
CA ILE A 95 -22.17 7.92 19.72
C ILE A 95 -21.21 8.83 20.49
N TRP A 96 -21.69 9.42 21.56
CA TRP A 96 -20.85 10.23 22.46
C TRP A 96 -21.34 10.12 23.89
N SER A 97 -20.56 10.63 24.82
CA SER A 97 -20.89 10.64 26.25
C SER A 97 -20.52 11.99 26.86
N ASN A 98 -21.34 12.49 27.77
CA ASN A 98 -21.01 13.69 28.53
C ASN A 98 -19.86 13.48 29.54
N THR A 99 -19.48 12.25 29.78
CA THR A 99 -18.35 11.88 30.64
C THR A 99 -17.52 10.82 29.91
N PRO A 100 -16.19 10.82 30.06
CA PRO A 100 -15.36 9.77 29.44
C PRO A 100 -15.84 8.37 29.81
N ALA A 101 -16.01 7.52 28.80
CA ALA A 101 -16.48 6.15 28.96
C ALA A 101 -15.74 5.19 28.03
N GLU A 102 -15.70 3.92 28.41
CA GLU A 102 -15.16 2.86 27.59
C GLU A 102 -16.32 1.96 27.11
N LEU A 103 -16.35 1.72 25.82
CA LEU A 103 -17.28 0.82 25.16
C LEU A 103 -16.56 -0.39 24.61
N ARG A 104 -17.07 -1.58 24.91
CA ARG A 104 -16.77 -2.76 24.09
C ARG A 104 -17.72 -2.77 22.92
N VAL A 105 -17.17 -2.86 21.72
CA VAL A 105 -17.93 -3.01 20.50
C VAL A 105 -17.64 -4.38 19.92
N THR A 106 -18.69 -5.19 19.84
CA THR A 106 -18.63 -6.49 19.16
C THR A 106 -19.13 -6.34 17.75
N VAL A 107 -18.30 -6.72 16.82
CA VAL A 107 -18.61 -6.75 15.38
C VAL A 107 -19.00 -8.18 15.04
N SER A 108 -20.15 -8.37 14.40
CA SER A 108 -20.68 -9.70 14.09
C SER A 108 -21.15 -9.77 12.65
N ALA A 109 -20.81 -10.84 11.94
CA ALA A 109 -21.27 -11.08 10.58
C ALA A 109 -21.22 -12.58 10.23
N PRO A 110 -22.06 -13.07 9.31
CA PRO A 110 -22.03 -14.44 8.83
C PRO A 110 -20.92 -14.63 7.79
N ILE A 111 -19.70 -14.27 8.16
CA ILE A 111 -18.53 -14.31 7.30
C ILE A 111 -17.56 -15.33 7.85
N GLU A 112 -17.12 -16.22 7.00
CA GLU A 112 -16.29 -17.36 7.35
C GLU A 112 -15.01 -17.02 8.10
N TRP A 113 -14.50 -15.80 7.93
CA TRP A 113 -13.23 -15.43 8.52
C TRP A 113 -13.15 -13.97 8.90
N TRP A 114 -12.66 -13.71 10.10
CA TRP A 114 -12.29 -12.40 10.63
C TRP A 114 -10.87 -12.42 11.14
N ASN A 115 -10.23 -11.27 11.11
CA ASN A 115 -8.98 -11.07 11.81
C ASN A 115 -8.89 -9.60 12.24
N VAL A 116 -8.48 -9.35 13.45
CA VAL A 116 -8.20 -7.99 13.94
C VAL A 116 -7.11 -7.31 13.13
N ARG A 117 -6.24 -8.10 12.52
CA ARG A 117 -5.38 -7.67 11.44
C ARG A 117 -5.85 -8.37 10.19
N PRO A 118 -6.11 -7.60 9.12
CA PRO A 118 -6.38 -8.22 7.83
C PRO A 118 -5.13 -9.00 7.42
N THR A 119 -5.22 -10.29 7.34
CA THR A 119 -4.12 -11.15 6.90
C THR A 119 -4.21 -11.42 5.42
N ARG A 120 -5.41 -11.78 4.96
CA ARG A 120 -5.63 -12.13 3.58
C ARG A 120 -7.06 -11.82 3.18
N ALA A 121 -7.25 -11.03 2.13
CA ALA A 121 -8.57 -10.81 1.60
C ALA A 121 -8.92 -11.93 0.61
N GLU A 122 -9.87 -12.72 0.99
CA GLU A 122 -10.46 -13.79 0.19
C GLU A 122 -11.97 -13.62 0.16
N LYS A 123 -12.62 -14.23 -0.82
CA LYS A 123 -14.09 -14.19 -0.90
C LYS A 123 -14.71 -14.74 0.40
N GLY A 124 -15.74 -14.08 0.89
CA GLY A 124 -16.42 -14.44 2.13
C GLY A 124 -15.69 -14.03 3.41
N LYS A 125 -14.57 -13.31 3.32
CA LYS A 125 -13.79 -12.90 4.50
C LYS A 125 -13.85 -11.39 4.69
N ALA A 126 -13.93 -10.95 5.94
CA ALA A 126 -13.89 -9.55 6.29
C ALA A 126 -12.44 -9.02 6.30
N ILE A 127 -12.30 -7.77 5.91
CA ILE A 127 -11.07 -7.00 6.10
C ILE A 127 -11.33 -6.00 7.20
N ILE A 128 -10.54 -6.08 8.27
CA ILE A 128 -10.62 -5.18 9.40
C ILE A 128 -9.33 -4.40 9.49
N GLY A 129 -9.42 -3.08 9.57
CA GLY A 129 -8.23 -2.28 9.71
C GLY A 129 -8.41 -0.81 9.44
N GLN A 130 -7.31 -0.13 9.39
CA GLN A 130 -7.26 1.27 9.01
C GLN A 130 -7.43 1.41 7.51
N LEU A 131 -8.39 2.25 7.10
CA LEU A 131 -8.64 2.56 5.70
C LEU A 131 -7.96 3.86 5.30
N GLY A 132 -7.66 3.98 4.02
CA GLY A 132 -7.07 5.17 3.45
C GLY A 132 -8.04 6.35 3.34
N ARG A 133 -7.50 7.46 2.89
CA ARG A 133 -8.18 8.71 2.63
C ARG A 133 -8.87 8.71 1.25
N PRO A 134 -9.62 9.75 0.95
CA PRO A 134 -9.97 10.93 1.78
C PRO A 134 -11.23 10.76 2.58
N LEU A 135 -12.13 9.88 2.22
CA LEU A 135 -13.39 9.71 2.92
C LEU A 135 -13.21 9.29 4.37
N LEU A 136 -12.11 8.64 4.65
CA LEU A 136 -11.93 7.85 5.83
C LEU A 136 -10.70 8.29 6.61
N TYR A 137 -10.51 9.56 6.78
CA TYR A 137 -9.41 10.16 7.52
C TYR A 137 -8.98 9.41 8.76
N GLY A 138 -7.84 8.70 8.68
CA GLY A 138 -7.31 7.97 9.81
C GLY A 138 -8.32 7.03 10.45
N VAL A 139 -9.29 6.63 9.69
CA VAL A 139 -10.43 5.89 10.15
C VAL A 139 -10.16 4.44 10.04
N ASN A 140 -10.60 3.72 11.02
CA ASN A 140 -10.73 2.30 10.95
C ASN A 140 -12.02 1.94 10.25
N GLY A 141 -12.01 0.85 9.52
CA GLY A 141 -13.19 0.39 8.80
C GLY A 141 -13.23 -1.12 8.71
N ILE A 142 -14.40 -1.60 8.41
CA ILE A 142 -14.69 -3.01 8.23
C ILE A 142 -15.30 -3.15 6.86
N TYR A 143 -14.65 -3.88 5.97
CA TYR A 143 -15.19 -4.20 4.66
C TYR A 143 -15.70 -5.64 4.65
N LEU A 144 -16.96 -5.78 4.31
CA LEU A 144 -17.67 -7.07 4.23
C LEU A 144 -17.93 -7.38 2.74
N PRO A 145 -17.04 -8.13 2.10
CA PRO A 145 -17.06 -8.29 0.65
C PRO A 145 -18.34 -8.90 0.10
N ASP A 146 -18.89 -9.91 0.75
CA ASP A 146 -20.10 -10.59 0.28
C ASP A 146 -21.34 -9.69 0.32
N TRP A 147 -21.30 -8.64 1.12
CA TRP A 147 -22.34 -7.64 1.21
C TRP A 147 -22.03 -6.36 0.45
N ASP A 148 -20.84 -6.25 -0.14
CA ASP A 148 -20.32 -5.00 -0.70
C ASP A 148 -20.52 -3.83 0.27
N LEU A 149 -20.27 -4.08 1.55
CA LEU A 149 -20.55 -3.20 2.65
C LEU A 149 -19.24 -2.68 3.26
N LEU A 150 -19.14 -1.37 3.41
CA LEU A 150 -18.09 -0.72 4.20
C LEU A 150 -18.71 -0.09 5.44
N VAL A 151 -18.20 -0.44 6.62
CA VAL A 151 -18.48 0.24 7.88
C VAL A 151 -17.26 1.07 8.25
N SER A 152 -17.41 2.39 8.32
CA SER A 152 -16.35 3.31 8.67
C SER A 152 -16.54 3.81 10.10
N LEU A 153 -15.44 3.87 10.87
CA LEU A 153 -15.43 4.26 12.28
C LEU A 153 -14.57 5.51 12.46
N HIS A 154 -15.18 6.63 12.82
CA HIS A 154 -14.52 7.95 12.82
C HIS A 154 -14.50 8.63 14.18
N GLY A 155 -13.44 9.37 14.44
CA GLY A 155 -13.39 10.37 15.53
C GLY A 155 -12.90 9.85 16.88
N VAL A 156 -12.82 8.55 17.09
CA VAL A 156 -12.43 7.97 18.39
C VAL A 156 -11.38 6.89 18.17
N PRO A 157 -10.28 6.90 18.93
CA PRO A 157 -9.33 5.80 18.92
C PRO A 157 -9.95 4.56 19.53
N PHE A 158 -9.59 3.40 18.98
CA PHE A 158 -10.00 2.13 19.53
C PHE A 158 -8.88 1.08 19.45
N ILE A 159 -9.00 0.05 20.25
CA ILE A 159 -8.06 -1.05 20.31
C ILE A 159 -8.84 -2.35 20.13
N TRP A 160 -8.38 -3.23 19.27
CA TRP A 160 -8.94 -4.56 19.14
C TRP A 160 -8.60 -5.39 20.37
N GLU A 161 -9.63 -5.97 21.01
CA GLU A 161 -9.46 -6.80 22.21
C GLU A 161 -8.89 -8.17 21.89
N GLU A 162 -9.31 -8.73 20.78
CA GLU A 162 -9.02 -10.10 20.44
C GLU A 162 -8.31 -10.19 19.08
N SER A 163 -7.27 -10.98 19.04
CA SER A 163 -6.59 -11.33 17.80
C SER A 163 -7.23 -12.54 17.10
N ARG A 164 -8.13 -13.25 17.79
CA ARG A 164 -8.82 -14.43 17.25
C ARG A 164 -10.29 -14.17 17.11
N VAL A 165 -10.82 -14.66 16.01
CA VAL A 165 -12.25 -14.61 15.73
C VAL A 165 -12.94 -15.75 16.48
N GLN A 166 -14.06 -15.41 17.10
CA GLN A 166 -14.97 -16.40 17.69
C GLN A 166 -16.07 -16.74 16.68
N GLU A 167 -16.42 -18.00 16.56
CA GLU A 167 -17.51 -18.46 15.73
C GLU A 167 -18.56 -19.16 16.60
N LYS A 168 -19.81 -18.78 16.38
CA LYS A 168 -20.95 -19.45 16.98
C LYS A 168 -22.13 -19.43 16.03
N ASP A 169 -22.66 -20.60 15.74
CA ASP A 169 -23.85 -20.78 14.88
C ASP A 169 -23.71 -20.11 13.50
N GLY A 170 -22.51 -20.13 12.91
CA GLY A 170 -22.21 -19.50 11.63
C GLY A 170 -22.03 -18.00 11.69
N ILE A 171 -22.10 -17.39 12.87
CA ILE A 171 -21.78 -15.97 13.07
C ILE A 171 -20.39 -15.83 13.65
N TYR A 172 -19.57 -15.07 12.98
CA TYR A 172 -18.20 -14.73 13.37
C TYR A 172 -18.19 -13.38 14.06
N THR A 173 -17.47 -13.27 15.16
CA THR A 173 -17.38 -12.04 15.96
C THR A 173 -15.95 -11.64 16.25
N ALA A 174 -15.74 -10.34 16.34
CA ALA A 174 -14.51 -9.72 16.82
C ALA A 174 -14.87 -8.53 17.71
N SER A 175 -14.05 -8.22 18.70
CA SER A 175 -14.33 -7.16 19.66
C SER A 175 -13.27 -6.07 19.65
N LEU A 176 -13.69 -4.84 19.90
CA LEU A 176 -12.81 -3.69 20.10
C LEU A 176 -13.26 -2.88 21.31
N ILE A 177 -12.33 -2.16 21.91
CA ILE A 177 -12.58 -1.17 22.96
C ILE A 177 -12.42 0.22 22.37
N ALA A 178 -13.46 1.03 22.47
CA ALA A 178 -13.45 2.43 22.09
C ALA A 178 -13.57 3.32 23.35
N LYS A 179 -12.79 4.41 23.38
CA LYS A 179 -12.89 5.44 24.41
C LYS A 179 -13.69 6.59 23.83
N ILE A 180 -14.84 6.86 24.42
CA ILE A 180 -15.74 7.94 24.00
C ILE A 180 -15.81 9.03 25.06
N ASP A 181 -16.06 10.24 24.62
CA ASP A 181 -16.23 11.44 25.43
C ASP A 181 -17.30 12.35 24.81
N GLU A 182 -17.20 13.64 25.06
CA GLU A 182 -18.11 14.65 24.49
C GLU A 182 -18.02 14.79 22.96
N TYR A 183 -16.95 14.29 22.35
CA TYR A 183 -16.80 14.28 20.90
C TYR A 183 -17.45 13.03 20.28
N PRO A 184 -18.27 13.18 19.24
CA PRO A 184 -18.99 12.06 18.68
C PRO A 184 -18.06 11.06 17.99
N TRP A 185 -18.24 9.80 18.32
CA TRP A 185 -17.75 8.70 17.49
C TRP A 185 -18.75 8.44 16.36
N VAL A 186 -18.30 8.59 15.13
CA VAL A 186 -19.17 8.51 13.96
C VAL A 186 -18.98 7.18 13.27
N ILE A 187 -20.09 6.50 13.05
CA ILE A 187 -20.15 5.23 12.35
C ILE A 187 -20.92 5.44 11.07
N LEU A 188 -20.30 5.16 9.93
CA LEU A 188 -20.95 5.24 8.62
C LEU A 188 -21.17 3.82 8.07
N ILE A 189 -22.38 3.50 7.73
CA ILE A 189 -22.75 2.27 7.03
C ILE A 189 -22.90 2.61 5.55
N ARG A 190 -22.05 2.01 4.71
CA ARG A 190 -21.94 2.27 3.27
C ARG A 190 -22.20 0.99 2.47
N PRO A 191 -23.46 0.68 2.16
CA PRO A 191 -23.76 -0.44 1.28
C PRO A 191 -23.33 -0.12 -0.15
N HIS A 192 -23.06 -1.15 -0.92
CA HIS A 192 -22.66 -1.06 -2.33
C HIS A 192 -21.41 -0.18 -2.56
N TYR A 193 -20.46 -0.23 -1.60
CA TYR A 193 -19.31 0.67 -1.57
C TYR A 193 -18.46 0.56 -2.83
N PHE A 194 -18.07 -0.64 -3.22
CA PHE A 194 -17.25 -0.82 -4.41
C PHE A 194 -18.06 -0.83 -5.70
N SER A 195 -19.23 -1.49 -5.72
CA SER A 195 -20.03 -1.63 -6.93
C SER A 195 -20.63 -0.30 -7.40
N GLU A 196 -21.20 0.47 -6.49
CA GLU A 196 -21.95 1.68 -6.83
C GLU A 196 -21.19 2.96 -6.44
N HIS A 197 -20.65 3.02 -5.22
CA HIS A 197 -20.00 4.22 -4.73
C HIS A 197 -18.67 4.50 -5.45
N ILE A 198 -17.80 3.49 -5.57
CA ILE A 198 -16.55 3.62 -6.33
C ILE A 198 -16.77 3.37 -7.83
N GLY A 199 -17.86 2.73 -8.21
CA GLY A 199 -18.17 2.39 -9.60
C GLY A 199 -17.39 1.18 -10.12
N TYR A 200 -16.90 0.31 -9.24
CA TYR A 200 -16.30 -0.95 -9.60
C TYR A 200 -17.38 -1.98 -9.89
N LYS A 201 -17.63 -2.25 -11.16
CA LYS A 201 -18.74 -3.12 -11.60
C LYS A 201 -18.65 -4.56 -11.07
N ASN A 202 -17.45 -5.06 -10.88
CA ASN A 202 -17.17 -6.35 -10.30
C ASN A 202 -16.54 -6.12 -8.93
N HIS A 203 -17.36 -5.83 -7.93
CA HIS A 203 -16.87 -5.51 -6.58
C HIS A 203 -16.19 -6.66 -5.87
N GLU A 204 -16.22 -7.86 -6.41
CA GLU A 204 -15.43 -8.98 -5.92
C GLU A 204 -13.95 -8.79 -6.34
N PRO A 205 -13.12 -8.16 -5.51
CA PRO A 205 -11.75 -7.77 -5.91
C PRO A 205 -10.85 -8.97 -6.20
N TRP A 206 -11.19 -10.14 -5.67
CA TRP A 206 -10.46 -11.39 -5.93
C TRP A 206 -10.82 -12.08 -7.24
N ASN A 207 -11.86 -11.67 -7.95
CA ASN A 207 -12.17 -12.19 -9.30
C ASN A 207 -11.21 -11.63 -10.34
N ARG A 208 -10.77 -10.39 -10.13
CA ARG A 208 -9.75 -9.75 -10.95
C ARG A 208 -8.73 -9.09 -10.03
N ARG A 209 -7.78 -9.86 -9.57
CA ARG A 209 -6.68 -9.35 -8.78
C ARG A 209 -5.67 -8.62 -9.67
N PRO A 210 -5.02 -7.60 -9.13
CA PRO A 210 -3.79 -7.10 -9.72
C PRO A 210 -2.81 -8.24 -9.91
N LYS A 211 -1.89 -8.09 -10.88
CA LYS A 211 -0.86 -9.10 -11.13
C LYS A 211 -0.07 -9.39 -9.86
N ALA A 212 0.25 -10.65 -9.66
CA ALA A 212 0.99 -11.11 -8.50
C ALA A 212 2.48 -10.73 -8.55
N ASP A 213 2.99 -10.36 -9.73
CA ASP A 213 4.39 -10.01 -9.93
C ASP A 213 4.79 -8.82 -9.04
N THR A 214 5.88 -8.98 -8.30
CA THR A 214 6.49 -7.87 -7.57
C THR A 214 7.21 -6.98 -8.55
N ILE A 215 7.04 -5.68 -8.40
CA ILE A 215 7.77 -4.68 -9.18
C ILE A 215 8.97 -4.22 -8.39
N CYS A 216 10.15 -4.42 -8.95
CA CYS A 216 11.41 -3.89 -8.44
C CYS A 216 12.19 -3.31 -9.62
N GLY A 217 12.45 -2.00 -9.61
CA GLY A 217 13.03 -1.36 -10.77
C GLY A 217 13.62 0.02 -10.52
N TRP A 218 13.94 0.65 -11.62
CA TRP A 218 14.46 2.02 -11.68
C TRP A 218 13.57 2.90 -12.57
N CYS A 219 13.45 4.17 -12.19
CA CYS A 219 12.75 5.20 -12.96
C CYS A 219 13.66 6.39 -13.20
N SER A 220 13.53 7.03 -14.37
CA SER A 220 14.39 8.15 -14.76
C SER A 220 14.01 9.48 -14.10
N TRP A 221 12.80 9.62 -13.51
CA TRP A 221 12.26 10.93 -13.15
C TRP A 221 13.12 11.70 -12.15
N GLU A 222 13.30 11.20 -10.95
CA GLU A 222 14.09 11.89 -9.93
C GLU A 222 15.60 11.89 -10.21
N ALA A 223 16.07 10.97 -11.08
CA ALA A 223 17.45 10.94 -11.50
C ALA A 223 17.81 12.11 -12.44
N TYR A 224 16.92 12.44 -13.37
CA TYR A 224 17.22 13.34 -14.50
C TYR A 224 16.09 14.30 -14.85
N HIS A 225 14.91 14.12 -14.30
CA HIS A 225 13.68 14.80 -14.74
C HIS A 225 13.53 14.73 -16.26
N SER A 226 12.99 15.78 -16.87
CA SER A 226 12.82 15.86 -18.32
C SER A 226 14.14 15.98 -19.11
N ASP A 227 15.29 16.10 -18.46
CA ASP A 227 16.60 16.19 -19.11
C ASP A 227 17.20 14.82 -19.45
N VAL A 228 16.53 13.74 -19.10
CA VAL A 228 16.96 12.37 -19.39
C VAL A 228 17.32 12.18 -20.87
N THR A 229 18.40 11.44 -21.13
CA THR A 229 18.89 11.12 -22.49
C THR A 229 19.00 9.61 -22.67
N LEU A 230 19.16 9.17 -23.91
CA LEU A 230 19.44 7.76 -24.23
C LEU A 230 20.72 7.26 -23.56
N GLU A 231 21.76 8.12 -23.49
CA GLU A 231 23.02 7.81 -22.82
C GLU A 231 22.80 7.55 -21.33
N ASN A 232 22.02 8.40 -20.64
CA ASN A 232 21.67 8.19 -19.24
C ASN A 232 20.96 6.85 -18.99
N VAL A 233 20.05 6.46 -19.88
CA VAL A 233 19.36 5.16 -19.81
C VAL A 233 20.36 4.01 -19.95
N ALA A 234 21.27 4.10 -20.94
CA ALA A 234 22.26 3.06 -21.20
C ALA A 234 23.30 2.94 -20.06
N GLU A 235 23.79 4.06 -19.53
CA GLU A 235 24.72 4.09 -18.40
C GLU A 235 24.09 3.51 -17.13
N THR A 236 22.84 3.88 -16.84
CA THR A 236 22.12 3.37 -15.68
C THR A 236 21.82 1.89 -15.82
N SER A 237 21.42 1.44 -17.01
CA SER A 237 21.21 0.02 -17.31
C SER A 237 22.47 -0.79 -16.99
N LYS A 238 23.63 -0.35 -17.44
CA LYS A 238 24.91 -0.98 -17.14
C LYS A 238 25.28 -0.95 -15.66
N ALA A 239 25.03 0.17 -14.98
CA ALA A 239 25.36 0.34 -13.56
C ALA A 239 24.50 -0.57 -12.65
N LEU A 240 23.25 -0.81 -13.01
CA LEU A 240 22.32 -1.62 -12.23
C LEU A 240 22.33 -3.11 -12.61
N GLU A 241 22.94 -3.50 -13.72
CA GLU A 241 23.04 -4.89 -14.16
C GLU A 241 23.55 -5.84 -13.05
N PRO A 242 24.59 -5.51 -12.23
CA PRO A 242 25.05 -6.36 -11.15
C PRO A 242 24.03 -6.59 -10.03
N LEU A 243 22.98 -5.78 -9.94
CA LEU A 243 21.90 -5.93 -8.95
C LEU A 243 20.74 -6.81 -9.43
N ARG A 244 20.74 -7.21 -10.71
CA ARG A 244 19.68 -8.08 -11.24
C ARG A 244 19.50 -9.40 -10.50
N PRO A 245 20.54 -10.11 -10.09
CA PRO A 245 20.40 -11.34 -9.28
C PRO A 245 19.71 -11.10 -7.93
N TRP A 246 19.68 -9.85 -7.47
CA TRP A 246 19.01 -9.44 -6.24
C TRP A 246 17.53 -9.11 -6.42
N GLY A 247 17.05 -9.04 -7.67
CA GLY A 247 15.63 -8.89 -8.00
C GLY A 247 15.21 -7.56 -8.61
N ILE A 248 16.18 -6.68 -9.00
CA ILE A 248 15.82 -5.50 -9.79
C ILE A 248 15.66 -5.91 -11.26
N GLU A 249 14.47 -5.74 -11.83
CA GLU A 249 14.15 -6.29 -13.15
C GLU A 249 13.61 -5.27 -14.15
N LEU A 250 13.13 -4.11 -13.68
CA LEU A 250 12.43 -3.14 -14.49
C LEU A 250 13.24 -1.86 -14.65
N MET A 251 13.23 -1.28 -15.85
CA MET A 251 13.63 0.10 -16.08
C MET A 251 12.48 0.88 -16.73
N GLN A 252 12.09 1.98 -16.13
CA GLN A 252 11.04 2.87 -16.61
C GLN A 252 11.64 4.18 -17.09
N LEU A 253 11.43 4.52 -18.34
CA LEU A 253 11.65 5.88 -18.85
C LEU A 253 10.42 6.74 -18.51
N ASP A 254 10.63 7.79 -17.75
CA ASP A 254 9.62 8.78 -17.39
C ASP A 254 9.57 9.96 -18.38
N ASP A 255 8.93 11.06 -18.03
CA ASP A 255 8.75 12.26 -18.87
C ASP A 255 10.10 12.78 -19.41
N GLY A 256 10.09 13.27 -20.64
CA GLY A 256 11.25 13.92 -21.28
C GLY A 256 11.71 13.28 -22.59
N TYR A 257 11.14 12.15 -23.01
CA TYR A 257 11.50 11.47 -24.26
C TYR A 257 10.68 11.91 -25.47
N GLN A 258 9.45 12.30 -25.22
CA GLN A 258 8.44 12.56 -26.25
C GLN A 258 8.68 13.88 -26.95
N GLN A 259 8.22 13.94 -28.18
CA GLN A 259 8.32 15.12 -29.04
C GLN A 259 7.14 16.09 -28.80
N THR A 260 7.07 16.65 -27.59
CA THR A 260 5.95 17.53 -27.17
C THR A 260 5.92 18.89 -27.84
N GLN A 261 7.05 19.35 -28.40
CA GLN A 261 7.19 20.70 -28.97
C GLN A 261 6.97 20.75 -30.50
N VAL A 262 6.88 19.61 -31.16
CA VAL A 262 6.58 19.59 -32.58
C VAL A 262 5.07 19.66 -32.75
N PRO A 263 4.57 20.67 -33.45
CA PRO A 263 3.15 20.73 -33.81
C PRO A 263 2.75 19.43 -34.50
N MET A 264 1.76 18.73 -33.98
CA MET A 264 1.20 17.60 -34.69
C MET A 264 0.74 18.09 -36.08
N ARG A 265 1.02 17.31 -37.08
CA ARG A 265 0.59 17.65 -38.44
C ARG A 265 -0.93 17.79 -38.47
N LYS A 266 -1.45 18.75 -39.18
CA LYS A 266 -2.89 18.94 -39.36
C LYS A 266 -3.52 17.62 -39.80
N GLY A 267 -4.43 17.10 -38.98
CA GLY A 267 -5.00 15.76 -39.17
C GLY A 267 -4.20 14.62 -38.51
N GLY A 268 -3.13 14.93 -37.74
CA GLY A 268 -2.39 13.94 -36.97
C GLY A 268 -3.16 13.43 -35.75
N GLU A 269 -2.71 12.31 -35.24
CA GLU A 269 -3.31 11.66 -34.06
C GLU A 269 -2.69 12.22 -32.76
N VAL A 270 -3.47 12.31 -31.66
CA VAL A 270 -2.99 12.74 -30.35
C VAL A 270 -1.79 11.88 -29.88
N GLY A 271 -1.80 10.59 -30.22
CA GLY A 271 -0.72 9.67 -29.89
C GLY A 271 0.59 9.87 -30.64
N GLU A 272 0.66 10.68 -31.68
CA GLU A 272 1.90 10.83 -32.47
C GLU A 272 3.05 11.40 -31.64
N SER A 273 2.77 12.33 -30.71
CA SER A 273 3.79 12.90 -29.84
C SER A 273 4.41 11.88 -28.86
N TRP A 274 3.67 10.86 -28.51
CA TRP A 274 4.15 9.75 -27.68
C TRP A 274 4.91 8.68 -28.45
N LEU A 275 4.63 8.56 -29.74
CA LEU A 275 5.22 7.57 -30.64
C LEU A 275 6.54 8.05 -31.29
N THR A 276 6.81 9.34 -31.20
CA THR A 276 8.04 9.96 -31.69
C THR A 276 8.87 10.51 -30.55
N THR A 277 10.18 10.31 -30.63
CA THR A 277 11.12 10.80 -29.61
C THR A 277 11.75 12.11 -30.05
N ASN A 278 12.20 12.92 -29.09
CA ASN A 278 13.00 14.12 -29.37
C ASN A 278 14.48 13.77 -29.66
N GLU A 279 15.30 14.81 -29.93
CA GLU A 279 16.71 14.66 -30.27
C GLU A 279 17.59 14.00 -29.21
N LYS A 280 17.17 13.98 -27.93
CA LYS A 280 17.89 13.31 -26.85
C LYS A 280 17.82 11.78 -26.96
N PHE A 281 16.95 11.25 -27.80
CA PHE A 281 16.76 9.83 -28.02
C PHE A 281 16.92 9.45 -29.50
N PRO A 282 18.13 9.57 -30.05
CA PRO A 282 18.40 9.17 -31.42
C PRO A 282 18.14 7.68 -31.59
N GLY A 283 17.44 7.31 -32.65
CA GLY A 283 17.02 5.93 -32.91
C GLY A 283 15.65 5.56 -32.33
N GLY A 284 14.98 6.50 -31.67
CA GLY A 284 13.58 6.36 -31.23
C GLY A 284 13.37 5.33 -30.12
N HIS A 285 12.13 4.90 -30.00
CA HIS A 285 11.73 3.91 -28.98
C HIS A 285 12.51 2.60 -29.06
N LYS A 286 12.88 2.17 -30.26
CA LYS A 286 13.70 0.96 -30.41
C LYS A 286 15.04 1.10 -29.69
N ALA A 287 15.74 2.22 -29.86
CA ALA A 287 17.02 2.44 -29.19
C ALA A 287 16.88 2.49 -27.66
N ILE A 288 15.77 3.05 -27.15
CA ILE A 288 15.46 3.08 -25.71
C ILE A 288 15.27 1.65 -25.20
N VAL A 289 14.45 0.86 -25.86
CA VAL A 289 14.17 -0.53 -25.49
C VAL A 289 15.45 -1.37 -25.54
N ASP A 290 16.23 -1.23 -26.61
CA ASP A 290 17.51 -1.93 -26.77
C ASP A 290 18.50 -1.56 -25.64
N ALA A 291 18.55 -0.29 -25.22
CA ALA A 291 19.43 0.17 -24.15
C ALA A 291 19.04 -0.46 -22.78
N MET A 292 17.75 -0.56 -22.48
CA MET A 292 17.26 -1.23 -21.26
C MET A 292 17.51 -2.75 -21.32
N GLN A 293 17.21 -3.37 -22.45
CA GLN A 293 17.37 -4.82 -22.62
C GLN A 293 18.82 -5.25 -22.68
N SER A 294 19.76 -4.38 -23.04
CA SER A 294 21.19 -4.70 -23.05
C SER A 294 21.74 -5.03 -21.66
N GLY A 295 21.19 -4.41 -20.59
CA GLY A 295 21.45 -4.79 -19.20
C GLY A 295 20.48 -5.86 -18.68
N GLY A 296 19.64 -6.42 -19.56
CA GLY A 296 18.68 -7.47 -19.23
C GLY A 296 17.40 -6.99 -18.54
N PHE A 297 17.10 -5.70 -18.56
CA PHE A 297 15.92 -5.14 -17.91
C PHE A 297 14.66 -5.22 -18.77
N THR A 298 13.52 -5.35 -18.11
CA THR A 298 12.19 -5.21 -18.72
C THR A 298 11.93 -3.73 -19.02
N PRO A 299 11.61 -3.35 -20.27
CA PRO A 299 11.36 -1.95 -20.58
C PRO A 299 10.01 -1.47 -20.08
N GLY A 300 10.01 -0.31 -19.43
CA GLY A 300 8.84 0.44 -19.00
C GLY A 300 8.81 1.86 -19.54
N ILE A 301 7.62 2.43 -19.65
CA ILE A 301 7.42 3.77 -20.17
C ILE A 301 6.35 4.53 -19.37
N TRP A 302 6.59 5.82 -19.19
CA TRP A 302 5.62 6.78 -18.69
C TRP A 302 4.87 7.41 -19.87
N ILE A 303 3.60 7.69 -19.68
CA ILE A 303 2.76 8.42 -20.61
C ILE A 303 1.79 9.30 -19.84
N ASN A 304 1.52 10.50 -20.33
CA ASN A 304 0.50 11.36 -19.76
C ASN A 304 -0.86 11.10 -20.39
N ALA A 305 -1.91 11.22 -19.60
CA ALA A 305 -3.26 10.94 -20.07
C ALA A 305 -3.71 11.86 -21.23
N THR A 306 -3.37 13.16 -21.18
CA THR A 306 -3.91 14.12 -22.17
C THR A 306 -3.13 15.43 -22.27
N LEU A 307 -1.83 15.44 -22.28
CA LEU A 307 -1.12 16.69 -22.53
C LEU A 307 -1.17 17.01 -24.03
N THR A 308 -1.95 18.03 -24.39
CA THR A 308 -1.94 18.63 -25.72
C THR A 308 -1.71 20.13 -25.60
N ASN A 309 -0.88 20.68 -26.46
CA ASN A 309 -0.75 22.14 -26.57
C ASN A 309 -1.85 22.71 -27.49
N LYS A 310 -1.95 24.05 -27.55
CA LYS A 310 -2.97 24.72 -28.33
C LYS A 310 -2.91 24.37 -29.83
N GLU A 311 -1.73 24.34 -30.39
CA GLU A 311 -1.52 24.08 -31.83
C GLU A 311 -1.97 22.65 -32.19
N ASN A 312 -1.63 21.68 -31.35
CA ASN A 312 -2.08 20.31 -31.54
C ASN A 312 -3.60 20.18 -31.42
N SER A 313 -4.19 20.85 -30.44
CA SER A 313 -5.62 20.81 -30.17
C SER A 313 -6.46 21.46 -31.27
N GLU A 314 -5.96 22.50 -31.94
CA GLU A 314 -6.60 23.12 -33.06
C GLU A 314 -6.50 22.27 -34.35
N SER A 315 -5.46 21.47 -34.47
CA SER A 315 -5.22 20.60 -35.64
C SER A 315 -5.93 19.25 -35.54
N ILE A 316 -6.37 18.84 -34.34
CA ILE A 316 -7.00 17.54 -34.08
C ILE A 316 -8.42 17.76 -33.57
N ASP A 317 -9.40 17.20 -34.24
CA ASP A 317 -10.82 17.34 -33.86
C ASP A 317 -11.24 16.33 -32.76
N CYS A 318 -10.38 16.17 -31.73
CA CYS A 318 -10.63 15.27 -30.61
C CYS A 318 -10.80 16.02 -29.27
N CYS A 319 -10.63 17.33 -29.23
CA CYS A 319 -10.75 18.12 -28.02
C CYS A 319 -12.15 18.70 -27.85
N ILE A 320 -12.58 18.80 -26.60
CA ILE A 320 -13.90 19.38 -26.26
C ILE A 320 -13.93 20.85 -26.59
N LYS A 321 -14.99 21.28 -27.27
CA LYS A 321 -15.28 22.68 -27.57
C LYS A 321 -16.50 23.16 -26.79
N ASN A 322 -16.46 24.41 -26.36
CA ASN A 322 -17.61 25.05 -25.73
C ASN A 322 -18.71 25.38 -26.77
N LYS A 323 -19.81 25.96 -26.32
CA LYS A 323 -20.95 26.32 -27.19
C LYS A 323 -20.60 27.35 -28.26
N ASN A 324 -19.49 28.07 -28.09
CA ASN A 324 -18.99 29.04 -29.08
C ASN A 324 -17.97 28.45 -30.05
N GLY A 325 -17.66 27.17 -29.94
CA GLY A 325 -16.65 26.49 -30.73
C GLY A 325 -15.20 26.68 -30.25
N GLU A 326 -14.98 27.26 -29.09
CA GLU A 326 -13.66 27.45 -28.50
C GLU A 326 -13.25 26.20 -27.71
N LEU A 327 -11.96 25.86 -27.77
CA LEU A 327 -11.41 24.73 -27.01
C LEU A 327 -11.49 24.96 -25.51
N ILE A 328 -11.93 23.94 -24.76
CA ILE A 328 -11.94 23.97 -23.30
C ILE A 328 -10.55 23.65 -22.79
N LYS A 329 -10.10 24.45 -21.83
CA LYS A 329 -8.82 24.35 -21.16
C LYS A 329 -9.02 24.12 -19.67
N GLY A 330 -8.30 23.15 -19.09
CA GLY A 330 -8.15 22.98 -17.67
C GLY A 330 -7.09 23.92 -17.09
N ASP A 331 -6.93 23.95 -15.77
CA ASP A 331 -5.90 24.74 -15.08
C ASP A 331 -4.51 24.13 -15.28
N TRP A 332 -4.36 22.86 -15.00
CA TRP A 332 -3.12 22.12 -15.15
C TRP A 332 -3.05 21.32 -16.47
N ILE A 333 -4.12 20.64 -16.81
CA ILE A 333 -4.24 19.94 -18.09
C ILE A 333 -4.65 20.98 -19.15
N GLN A 334 -3.89 21.05 -20.23
CA GLN A 334 -4.09 22.15 -21.21
C GLN A 334 -5.46 22.01 -21.90
N TYR A 335 -5.57 21.19 -22.91
CA TYR A 335 -6.80 20.97 -23.65
C TYR A 335 -7.31 19.54 -23.46
N ILE A 336 -8.61 19.40 -23.40
CA ILE A 336 -9.24 18.20 -22.90
C ILE A 336 -9.71 17.34 -24.04
N MET A 337 -9.25 16.10 -24.07
CA MET A 337 -9.76 15.10 -25.00
C MET A 337 -11.22 14.76 -24.71
N ASP A 338 -12.03 14.61 -25.72
CA ASP A 338 -13.46 14.33 -25.60
C ASP A 338 -13.76 12.94 -24.99
N CYS A 339 -12.83 12.01 -25.08
CA CYS A 339 -12.96 10.66 -24.53
C CYS A 339 -14.22 9.92 -24.99
N THR A 340 -14.71 10.22 -26.19
CA THR A 340 -15.76 9.41 -26.83
C THR A 340 -15.17 8.06 -27.26
N PRO A 341 -15.99 7.01 -27.39
CA PRO A 341 -15.48 5.69 -27.81
C PRO A 341 -14.68 5.70 -29.10
N GLU A 342 -15.10 6.53 -30.06
CA GLU A 342 -14.42 6.67 -31.35
C GLU A 342 -13.03 7.31 -31.16
N MET A 343 -12.95 8.43 -30.46
CA MET A 343 -11.69 9.14 -30.18
C MET A 343 -10.73 8.28 -29.34
N LEU A 344 -11.24 7.59 -28.34
CA LEU A 344 -10.43 6.70 -27.53
C LEU A 344 -9.82 5.55 -28.35
N LYS A 345 -10.58 4.98 -29.27
CA LYS A 345 -10.08 3.89 -30.11
C LYS A 345 -9.00 4.35 -31.07
N VAL A 346 -9.18 5.50 -31.68
CA VAL A 346 -8.25 6.03 -32.68
C VAL A 346 -6.99 6.60 -32.07
N HIS A 347 -7.11 7.31 -30.92
CA HIS A 347 -5.98 8.05 -30.33
C HIS A 347 -5.35 7.31 -29.15
N VAL A 348 -6.13 6.75 -28.25
CA VAL A 348 -5.62 6.14 -27.01
C VAL A 348 -5.25 4.68 -27.25
N GLU A 349 -6.22 3.83 -27.54
CA GLU A 349 -6.00 2.39 -27.71
C GLU A 349 -4.89 2.10 -28.74
N LYS A 350 -4.92 2.79 -29.87
CA LYS A 350 -3.91 2.63 -30.92
C LYS A 350 -2.52 3.06 -30.44
N CYS A 351 -2.40 4.22 -29.78
CA CYS A 351 -1.12 4.71 -29.27
C CYS A 351 -0.49 3.71 -28.28
N TYR A 352 -1.25 3.26 -27.30
CA TYR A 352 -0.78 2.30 -26.30
C TYR A 352 -0.40 0.96 -26.92
N ARG A 353 -1.14 0.50 -27.94
CA ARG A 353 -0.81 -0.71 -28.71
C ARG A 353 0.52 -0.57 -29.43
N GLN A 354 0.74 0.55 -30.12
CA GLN A 354 1.97 0.80 -30.83
C GLN A 354 3.18 0.89 -29.90
N LEU A 355 3.06 1.50 -28.73
CA LEU A 355 4.12 1.49 -27.73
C LEU A 355 4.39 0.07 -27.20
N ARG A 356 3.36 -0.73 -26.96
CA ARG A 356 3.53 -2.15 -26.62
C ARG A 356 4.30 -2.90 -27.71
N GLU A 357 3.98 -2.65 -28.97
CA GLU A 357 4.63 -3.26 -30.14
C GLU A 357 6.11 -2.84 -30.28
N GLN A 358 6.50 -1.68 -29.73
CA GLN A 358 7.90 -1.27 -29.61
C GLN A 358 8.68 -2.09 -28.57
N GLY A 359 8.01 -2.84 -27.68
CA GLY A 359 8.63 -3.73 -26.71
C GLY A 359 8.44 -3.37 -25.25
N TYR A 360 7.69 -2.33 -24.94
CA TYR A 360 7.40 -1.97 -23.54
C TYR A 360 6.46 -2.98 -22.88
N LYS A 361 6.76 -3.31 -21.61
CA LYS A 361 6.03 -4.30 -20.79
C LYS A 361 5.47 -3.72 -19.51
N TYR A 362 5.74 -2.47 -19.23
CA TYR A 362 5.25 -1.72 -18.08
C TYR A 362 4.87 -0.31 -18.54
N PHE A 363 3.69 0.13 -18.14
CA PHE A 363 3.14 1.45 -18.46
C PHE A 363 2.74 2.18 -17.19
N LYS A 364 3.27 3.39 -16.99
CA LYS A 364 2.82 4.34 -15.99
C LYS A 364 2.00 5.42 -16.70
N ILE A 365 0.69 5.47 -16.42
CA ILE A 365 -0.18 6.53 -16.92
C ILE A 365 -0.29 7.60 -15.86
N ASP A 366 0.10 8.82 -16.20
CA ASP A 366 0.06 9.96 -15.31
C ASP A 366 -1.10 10.91 -15.58
N SER A 367 -1.35 11.83 -14.63
CA SER A 367 -2.34 12.91 -14.75
C SER A 367 -3.79 12.44 -14.85
N ILE A 368 -4.07 11.23 -14.43
CA ILE A 368 -5.42 10.64 -14.51
C ILE A 368 -6.46 11.49 -13.79
N ARG A 369 -6.13 11.99 -12.59
CA ARG A 369 -7.04 12.88 -11.87
C ARG A 369 -7.30 14.20 -12.61
N HIS A 370 -6.28 14.72 -13.27
CA HIS A 370 -6.40 16.00 -13.99
C HIS A 370 -7.31 15.86 -15.21
N LEU A 371 -7.27 14.72 -15.90
CA LEU A 371 -8.23 14.44 -16.96
C LEU A 371 -9.67 14.54 -16.46
N LEU A 372 -9.97 14.05 -15.26
CA LEU A 372 -11.31 14.13 -14.70
C LEU A 372 -11.62 15.51 -14.10
N TYR A 373 -10.89 15.89 -13.04
CA TYR A 373 -11.27 17.01 -12.17
C TYR A 373 -10.88 18.38 -12.71
N ASP A 374 -9.78 18.45 -13.43
CA ASP A 374 -9.31 19.65 -14.08
C ASP A 374 -9.82 19.77 -15.52
N GLY A 375 -10.13 18.63 -16.13
CA GLY A 375 -10.56 18.52 -17.51
C GLY A 375 -12.06 18.31 -17.69
N LEU A 376 -12.52 17.07 -17.64
CA LEU A 376 -13.90 16.72 -17.95
C LEU A 376 -14.94 17.43 -17.04
N GLU A 377 -14.59 17.71 -15.78
CA GLU A 377 -15.47 18.47 -14.91
C GLU A 377 -15.59 19.96 -15.32
N GLU A 378 -14.62 20.53 -16.04
CA GLU A 378 -14.79 21.85 -16.64
C GLU A 378 -15.87 21.83 -17.72
N ALA A 379 -15.92 20.78 -18.53
CA ALA A 379 -17.01 20.62 -19.49
C ALA A 379 -18.38 20.46 -18.78
N VAL A 380 -18.40 19.81 -17.61
CA VAL A 380 -19.63 19.75 -16.76
C VAL A 380 -20.01 21.13 -16.27
N ARG A 381 -19.06 21.91 -15.74
CA ARG A 381 -19.31 23.30 -15.29
C ARG A 381 -19.87 24.20 -16.39
N GLN A 382 -19.45 23.98 -17.62
CA GLN A 382 -19.96 24.68 -18.80
C GLN A 382 -21.28 24.12 -19.35
N GLY A 383 -21.84 23.09 -18.73
CA GLY A 383 -23.11 22.48 -19.13
C GLY A 383 -23.06 21.74 -20.48
N LEU A 384 -21.91 21.17 -20.82
CA LEU A 384 -21.72 20.40 -22.06
C LEU A 384 -21.97 18.91 -21.86
N MET A 385 -21.80 18.43 -20.65
CA MET A 385 -22.09 17.06 -20.26
C MET A 385 -22.52 16.98 -18.78
N THR A 386 -23.02 15.84 -18.34
CA THR A 386 -23.32 15.55 -16.95
C THR A 386 -22.10 15.02 -16.21
N THR A 387 -22.08 15.10 -14.89
CA THR A 387 -21.04 14.48 -14.05
C THR A 387 -20.94 12.97 -14.31
N ALA A 388 -22.07 12.29 -14.46
CA ALA A 388 -22.11 10.87 -14.79
C ALA A 388 -21.44 10.55 -16.13
N GLU A 389 -21.66 11.37 -17.13
CA GLU A 389 -21.04 11.20 -18.43
C GLU A 389 -19.53 11.48 -18.38
N ALA A 390 -19.09 12.52 -17.65
CA ALA A 390 -17.66 12.82 -17.45
C ALA A 390 -16.93 11.63 -16.82
N ARG A 391 -17.52 11.02 -15.78
CA ARG A 391 -16.93 9.85 -15.10
C ARG A 391 -16.91 8.62 -16.00
N LYS A 392 -17.98 8.39 -16.74
CA LYS A 392 -18.04 7.30 -17.72
C LYS A 392 -16.96 7.44 -18.78
N ARG A 393 -16.75 8.64 -19.33
CA ARG A 393 -15.70 8.93 -20.31
C ARG A 393 -14.31 8.79 -19.73
N HIS A 394 -14.11 9.23 -18.50
CA HIS A 394 -12.85 9.07 -17.80
C HIS A 394 -12.50 7.59 -17.58
N LYS A 395 -13.46 6.78 -17.13
CA LYS A 395 -13.26 5.33 -17.00
C LYS A 395 -13.00 4.65 -18.35
N ALA A 396 -13.66 5.11 -19.41
CA ALA A 396 -13.45 4.60 -20.75
C ALA A 396 -12.04 4.89 -21.27
N TYR A 397 -11.44 6.03 -20.88
CA TYR A 397 -10.03 6.32 -21.18
C TYR A 397 -9.10 5.24 -20.59
N MET A 398 -9.26 4.94 -19.30
CA MET A 398 -8.45 3.92 -18.64
C MET A 398 -8.63 2.53 -19.26
N GLN A 399 -9.86 2.20 -19.65
CA GLN A 399 -10.15 0.93 -20.34
C GLN A 399 -9.51 0.90 -21.73
N ALA A 400 -9.56 1.98 -22.50
CA ALA A 400 -8.93 2.05 -23.81
C ALA A 400 -7.40 1.90 -23.74
N ALA A 401 -6.77 2.46 -22.70
CA ALA A 401 -5.35 2.24 -22.45
C ALA A 401 -5.05 0.76 -22.16
N ARG A 402 -5.86 0.11 -21.30
CA ARG A 402 -5.75 -1.32 -21.00
C ARG A 402 -5.96 -2.17 -22.25
N ASP A 403 -6.95 -1.87 -23.08
CA ASP A 403 -7.25 -2.59 -24.31
C ASP A 403 -6.07 -2.46 -25.33
N GLY A 404 -5.43 -1.30 -25.35
CA GLY A 404 -4.24 -1.07 -26.17
C GLY A 404 -3.04 -1.89 -25.75
N ILE A 405 -2.72 -1.92 -24.45
CA ILE A 405 -1.57 -2.69 -23.97
C ILE A 405 -1.86 -4.18 -23.78
N GLY A 406 -3.12 -4.56 -23.60
CA GLY A 406 -3.52 -5.95 -23.32
C GLY A 406 -3.38 -6.34 -21.84
N GLU A 407 -3.91 -7.51 -21.49
CA GLU A 407 -3.99 -7.99 -20.10
C GLU A 407 -2.64 -8.48 -19.53
N ASP A 408 -1.71 -8.85 -20.39
CA ASP A 408 -0.39 -9.39 -20.04
C ASP A 408 0.63 -8.32 -19.66
N ILE A 409 0.34 -7.04 -19.91
CA ILE A 409 1.22 -5.91 -19.63
C ILE A 409 0.85 -5.25 -18.30
N TYR A 410 1.87 -4.81 -17.54
CA TYR A 410 1.67 -4.14 -16.26
C TYR A 410 1.23 -2.69 -16.47
N LEU A 411 0.17 -2.27 -15.77
CA LEU A 411 -0.40 -0.93 -15.86
C LEU A 411 -0.46 -0.28 -14.48
N LEU A 412 0.25 0.82 -14.32
CA LEU A 412 0.24 1.66 -13.12
C LEU A 412 -0.52 2.96 -13.40
N SER A 413 -1.48 3.29 -12.55
CA SER A 413 -2.22 4.55 -12.55
C SER A 413 -1.55 5.54 -11.61
N CYS A 414 -0.84 6.53 -12.15
CA CYS A 414 -0.25 7.61 -11.39
C CYS A 414 -1.28 8.73 -11.21
N TRP A 415 -1.41 9.25 -10.01
CA TRP A 415 -2.47 10.21 -9.67
C TRP A 415 -3.86 9.68 -10.07
N GLY A 416 -4.10 8.42 -9.73
CA GLY A 416 -5.30 7.69 -10.14
C GLY A 416 -6.59 8.15 -9.47
N VAL A 417 -7.68 7.73 -10.05
CA VAL A 417 -9.04 7.87 -9.50
C VAL A 417 -9.58 6.48 -9.26
N LEU A 418 -9.99 6.15 -8.04
CA LEU A 418 -10.39 4.79 -7.65
C LEU A 418 -11.41 4.19 -8.59
N SER A 419 -12.51 4.92 -8.86
CA SER A 419 -13.60 4.44 -9.73
C SER A 419 -13.17 4.11 -11.16
N SER A 420 -12.05 4.65 -11.61
CA SER A 420 -11.52 4.43 -12.96
C SER A 420 -10.30 3.51 -12.99
N SER A 421 -9.69 3.24 -11.82
CA SER A 421 -8.46 2.45 -11.72
C SER A 421 -8.72 1.01 -11.26
N ILE A 422 -9.63 0.83 -10.30
CA ILE A 422 -9.95 -0.51 -9.76
C ILE A 422 -10.53 -1.40 -10.86
N GLY A 423 -9.97 -2.61 -10.97
CA GLY A 423 -10.36 -3.60 -11.98
C GLY A 423 -9.80 -3.33 -13.38
N ILE A 424 -8.98 -2.28 -13.56
CA ILE A 424 -8.32 -1.94 -14.82
C ILE A 424 -6.80 -1.92 -14.63
N CYS A 425 -6.32 -1.25 -13.58
CA CYS A 425 -4.89 -1.13 -13.30
C CYS A 425 -4.36 -2.24 -12.40
N ASP A 426 -3.08 -2.54 -12.52
CA ASP A 426 -2.37 -3.47 -11.63
C ASP A 426 -1.85 -2.75 -10.39
N ALA A 427 -1.40 -1.50 -10.53
CA ALA A 427 -0.93 -0.67 -9.43
C ALA A 427 -1.51 0.74 -9.47
N MET A 428 -1.52 1.39 -8.32
CA MET A 428 -1.92 2.79 -8.19
C MET A 428 -0.96 3.54 -7.26
N ARG A 429 -0.52 4.71 -7.71
CA ARG A 429 0.27 5.63 -6.93
C ARG A 429 -0.56 6.25 -5.81
N VAL A 430 -0.10 6.10 -4.58
CA VAL A 430 -0.81 6.56 -3.37
C VAL A 430 -0.16 7.75 -2.69
N ALA A 431 1.13 7.98 -2.88
CA ALA A 431 1.85 9.10 -2.27
C ALA A 431 2.14 10.22 -3.27
N THR A 432 2.63 11.36 -2.75
CA THR A 432 3.13 12.48 -3.55
C THR A 432 4.36 12.09 -4.36
N ASP A 433 4.77 12.95 -5.30
CA ASP A 433 6.02 12.76 -6.04
C ASP A 433 7.20 12.71 -5.07
N ALA A 434 8.05 11.70 -5.28
CA ALA A 434 9.24 11.49 -4.49
C ALA A 434 10.23 12.64 -4.68
N ASN A 435 11.00 12.90 -3.65
CA ASN A 435 12.22 13.70 -3.69
C ASN A 435 13.10 13.30 -2.50
N PRO A 436 14.37 13.70 -2.43
CA PRO A 436 15.27 13.30 -1.34
C PRO A 436 14.99 14.00 -0.01
N GLY A 437 13.94 14.81 0.08
CA GLY A 437 13.55 15.53 1.29
C GLY A 437 12.69 14.71 2.25
N TRP A 438 12.77 15.02 3.56
CA TRP A 438 12.01 14.34 4.60
C TRP A 438 10.48 14.38 4.37
N GLY A 439 9.96 15.51 3.85
CA GLY A 439 8.54 15.65 3.58
C GLY A 439 7.99 14.54 2.68
N ALA A 440 8.69 14.23 1.59
CA ALA A 440 8.31 13.17 0.68
C ALA A 440 8.41 11.79 1.34
N PHE A 441 9.53 11.47 2.00
CA PHE A 441 9.72 10.20 2.70
C PHE A 441 8.64 9.95 3.76
N SER A 442 8.34 10.95 4.60
CA SER A 442 7.30 10.81 5.62
C SER A 442 5.92 10.57 5.02
N MET A 443 5.62 11.20 3.88
CA MET A 443 4.37 10.99 3.14
C MET A 443 4.31 9.60 2.50
N GLN A 444 5.39 9.15 1.90
CA GLN A 444 5.47 7.81 1.32
C GLN A 444 5.20 6.73 2.36
N VAL A 445 5.84 6.80 3.54
CA VAL A 445 5.61 5.87 4.64
C VAL A 445 4.15 5.90 5.08
N ARG A 446 3.61 7.10 5.29
CA ARG A 446 2.25 7.28 5.77
C ARG A 446 1.21 6.76 4.79
N GLU A 447 1.34 7.08 3.52
CA GLU A 447 0.36 6.65 2.53
C GLU A 447 0.48 5.14 2.24
N THR A 448 1.68 4.58 2.22
CA THR A 448 1.86 3.12 2.16
C THR A 448 1.14 2.44 3.32
N ALA A 449 1.34 2.95 4.53
CA ALA A 449 0.68 2.43 5.71
C ALA A 449 -0.84 2.53 5.65
N ARG A 450 -1.39 3.62 5.10
CA ARG A 450 -2.85 3.82 5.00
C ARG A 450 -3.52 2.92 4.00
N TRP A 451 -2.85 2.62 2.90
CA TRP A 451 -3.41 1.84 1.81
C TRP A 451 -3.12 0.35 1.91
N TYR A 452 -2.57 -0.13 3.04
CA TYR A 452 -2.22 -1.54 3.23
C TYR A 452 -3.38 -2.51 2.93
N PHE A 453 -4.61 -2.11 3.24
CA PHE A 453 -5.81 -2.92 2.99
C PHE A 453 -6.12 -3.14 1.51
N ALA A 454 -5.63 -2.26 0.64
CA ALA A 454 -5.85 -2.34 -0.80
C ALA A 454 -4.83 -3.24 -1.52
N GLN A 455 -3.73 -3.57 -0.83
CA GLN A 455 -2.59 -4.27 -1.40
C GLN A 455 -3.00 -5.59 -2.06
N ARG A 456 -2.77 -5.67 -3.37
CA ARG A 456 -3.09 -6.81 -4.23
C ARG A 456 -4.54 -7.30 -4.22
N ILE A 457 -5.45 -6.46 -3.74
CA ILE A 457 -6.90 -6.68 -3.81
C ILE A 457 -7.50 -5.70 -4.79
N LEU A 458 -7.31 -4.41 -4.54
CA LEU A 458 -7.78 -3.35 -5.41
C LEU A 458 -6.70 -2.97 -6.42
N PHE A 459 -5.47 -2.87 -5.97
CA PHE A 459 -4.26 -2.57 -6.74
C PHE A 459 -3.01 -2.89 -5.90
N THR A 460 -1.85 -2.96 -6.53
CA THR A 460 -0.58 -2.94 -5.82
C THR A 460 -0.27 -1.49 -5.43
N VAL A 461 0.04 -1.28 -4.15
CA VAL A 461 0.35 0.05 -3.61
C VAL A 461 1.68 0.55 -4.18
N ASP A 462 1.66 1.72 -4.79
CA ASP A 462 2.85 2.42 -5.26
C ASP A 462 3.11 3.68 -4.42
N PRO A 463 4.14 3.68 -3.55
CA PRO A 463 4.50 4.86 -2.76
C PRO A 463 5.29 5.90 -3.55
N ASP A 464 5.55 5.69 -4.82
CA ASP A 464 6.54 6.35 -5.66
C ASP A 464 8.00 5.91 -5.39
N HIS A 465 8.94 6.54 -6.09
CA HIS A 465 10.34 6.18 -6.09
C HIS A 465 11.00 6.40 -4.72
N VAL A 466 11.96 5.55 -4.39
CA VAL A 466 12.85 5.78 -3.26
C VAL A 466 14.12 6.45 -3.77
N CYS A 467 14.33 7.71 -3.39
CA CYS A 467 15.54 8.45 -3.71
C CYS A 467 16.68 7.97 -2.80
N VAL A 468 17.50 7.03 -3.27
CA VAL A 468 18.55 6.42 -2.43
C VAL A 468 19.71 7.38 -2.11
N ARG A 469 19.80 8.55 -2.78
CA ARG A 469 20.71 9.64 -2.44
C ARG A 469 20.33 10.41 -1.16
N ALA A 470 19.13 10.19 -0.63
CA ALA A 470 18.70 10.78 0.64
C ALA A 470 19.52 10.24 1.83
N GLN A 471 19.16 10.66 3.04
CA GLN A 471 19.80 10.18 4.27
C GLN A 471 19.59 8.68 4.44
N LEU A 472 20.64 7.94 4.72
CA LEU A 472 20.62 6.48 4.80
C LEU A 472 19.57 5.90 5.76
N PRO A 473 19.30 6.48 6.96
CA PRO A 473 18.22 6.00 7.80
C PRO A 473 16.86 6.05 7.12
N TRP A 474 16.55 7.13 6.39
CA TRP A 474 15.29 7.30 5.67
C TRP A 474 15.13 6.28 4.54
N VAL A 475 16.22 6.11 3.78
CA VAL A 475 16.29 5.10 2.70
C VAL A 475 16.06 3.71 3.27
N ARG A 476 16.74 3.37 4.38
CA ARG A 476 16.58 2.10 5.09
C ARG A 476 15.14 1.86 5.53
N MET A 477 14.52 2.87 6.15
CA MET A 477 13.13 2.80 6.61
C MET A 477 12.17 2.54 5.45
N MET A 478 12.29 3.32 4.37
CA MET A 478 11.39 3.23 3.23
C MET A 478 11.55 1.94 2.44
N LEU A 479 12.80 1.56 2.11
CA LEU A 479 13.06 0.31 1.39
C LEU A 479 12.60 -0.92 2.21
N SER A 480 12.81 -0.91 3.54
CA SER A 480 12.29 -1.97 4.42
C SER A 480 10.77 -2.05 4.37
N LEU A 481 10.08 -0.90 4.44
CA LEU A 481 8.62 -0.85 4.41
C LEU A 481 8.06 -1.36 3.08
N VAL A 482 8.58 -0.88 1.96
CA VAL A 482 8.13 -1.31 0.63
C VAL A 482 8.41 -2.79 0.42
N SER A 483 9.58 -3.25 0.85
CA SER A 483 9.96 -4.67 0.77
C SER A 483 8.99 -5.56 1.54
N LEU A 484 8.71 -5.24 2.80
CA LEU A 484 7.84 -6.05 3.66
C LEU A 484 6.36 -5.91 3.33
N SER A 485 5.91 -4.77 2.82
CA SER A 485 4.52 -4.56 2.40
C SER A 485 4.22 -5.06 0.98
N GLY A 486 5.23 -5.42 0.21
CA GLY A 486 5.07 -5.91 -1.16
C GLY A 486 4.60 -4.86 -2.16
N GLY A 487 4.82 -3.58 -1.88
CA GLY A 487 4.51 -2.47 -2.77
C GLY A 487 5.42 -2.41 -4.01
N VAL A 488 5.11 -1.48 -4.90
CA VAL A 488 5.98 -1.17 -6.05
C VAL A 488 7.29 -0.56 -5.54
N MET A 489 8.39 -1.23 -5.74
CA MET A 489 9.73 -0.77 -5.34
C MET A 489 10.47 -0.20 -6.53
N MET A 490 10.49 1.11 -6.64
CA MET A 490 11.27 1.81 -7.65
C MET A 490 12.33 2.68 -6.99
N ILE A 491 13.55 2.67 -7.51
CA ILE A 491 14.59 3.66 -7.18
C ILE A 491 14.70 4.67 -8.31
N SER A 492 15.18 5.87 -8.01
CA SER A 492 15.28 6.92 -9.03
C SER A 492 16.47 7.84 -8.75
N ASP A 493 17.65 7.33 -9.06
CA ASP A 493 18.91 8.05 -8.87
C ASP A 493 19.86 7.80 -10.04
N PRO A 494 20.78 8.74 -10.35
CA PRO A 494 21.79 8.54 -11.37
C PRO A 494 22.91 7.57 -10.86
N PRO A 495 23.65 6.91 -11.76
CA PRO A 495 24.61 5.84 -11.42
C PRO A 495 25.64 6.20 -10.35
N GLN A 496 26.12 7.44 -10.33
CA GLN A 496 27.14 7.90 -9.37
C GLN A 496 26.65 7.94 -7.92
N THR A 497 25.35 7.77 -7.70
CA THR A 497 24.76 7.71 -6.36
C THR A 497 24.99 6.36 -5.69
N TYR A 498 25.18 5.30 -6.46
CA TYR A 498 25.23 3.92 -5.96
C TYR A 498 26.59 3.57 -5.37
N ASP A 499 26.91 4.15 -4.20
CA ASP A 499 28.04 3.71 -3.37
C ASP A 499 27.77 2.34 -2.72
N LEU A 500 28.81 1.78 -2.12
CA LEU A 500 28.74 0.45 -1.50
C LEU A 500 27.68 0.35 -0.41
N GLU A 501 27.49 1.39 0.39
CA GLU A 501 26.55 1.39 1.51
C GLU A 501 25.09 1.37 1.00
N ARG A 502 24.79 2.16 -0.02
CA ARG A 502 23.47 2.18 -0.66
C ARG A 502 23.16 0.89 -1.41
N ILE A 503 24.15 0.35 -2.11
CA ILE A 503 24.04 -0.95 -2.77
C ILE A 503 23.71 -2.04 -1.74
N GLU A 504 24.36 -2.07 -0.60
CA GLU A 504 24.08 -3.05 0.45
C GLU A 504 22.68 -2.88 1.07
N LEU A 505 22.19 -1.65 1.23
CA LEU A 505 20.79 -1.42 1.63
C LEU A 505 19.80 -2.00 0.61
N MET A 506 20.02 -1.73 -0.66
CA MET A 506 19.18 -2.25 -1.75
C MET A 506 19.19 -3.77 -1.78
N LYS A 507 20.35 -4.42 -1.73
CA LYS A 507 20.49 -5.87 -1.72
C LYS A 507 19.72 -6.55 -0.58
N LYS A 508 19.67 -5.92 0.59
CA LYS A 508 19.00 -6.45 1.79
C LYS A 508 17.48 -6.28 1.78
N THR A 509 16.94 -5.51 0.84
CA THR A 509 15.51 -5.21 0.74
C THR A 509 14.89 -5.70 -0.58
N MET A 510 15.69 -6.13 -1.54
CA MET A 510 15.26 -6.65 -2.84
C MET A 510 15.26 -8.19 -2.88
N PRO A 511 14.26 -8.74 -3.58
CA PRO A 511 13.04 -8.13 -4.11
C PRO A 511 12.00 -7.86 -3.01
N PRO A 512 11.00 -7.00 -3.23
CA PRO A 512 9.87 -6.89 -2.31
C PRO A 512 9.10 -8.21 -2.22
N LEU A 513 8.48 -8.46 -1.06
CA LEU A 513 7.72 -9.68 -0.81
C LEU A 513 6.41 -9.72 -1.61
N GLU A 514 5.96 -10.92 -1.94
CA GLU A 514 4.61 -11.13 -2.47
C GLU A 514 3.58 -11.16 -1.32
N VAL A 515 3.18 -9.98 -0.84
CA VAL A 515 2.19 -9.85 0.24
C VAL A 515 0.86 -9.35 -0.28
N HIS A 516 -0.21 -9.92 0.26
CA HIS A 516 -1.57 -9.45 0.06
C HIS A 516 -2.02 -8.58 1.23
N SER A 517 -3.13 -7.85 1.02
CA SER A 517 -3.80 -7.14 2.11
C SER A 517 -4.02 -8.06 3.30
N GLY A 518 -3.68 -7.55 4.45
CA GLY A 518 -3.88 -8.22 5.70
C GLY A 518 -2.82 -9.21 6.13
N GLU A 519 -1.88 -9.57 5.29
CA GLU A 519 -0.70 -10.34 5.71
C GLU A 519 0.24 -9.46 6.53
N ILE A 520 0.32 -8.18 6.18
CA ILE A 520 0.97 -7.15 7.01
C ILE A 520 -0.09 -6.20 7.57
N GLY A 521 0.01 -5.85 8.82
CA GLY A 521 -0.95 -4.95 9.46
C GLY A 521 -0.37 -4.16 10.62
N PRO A 522 -1.04 -3.06 11.00
CA PRO A 522 -0.64 -2.26 12.15
C PRO A 522 -0.86 -3.02 13.45
N VAL A 523 0.11 -2.96 14.33
CA VAL A 523 0.03 -3.47 15.72
C VAL A 523 -0.47 -2.37 16.66
N ASP A 524 -0.10 -1.16 16.35
CA ASP A 524 -0.31 0.03 17.15
C ASP A 524 -1.24 1.00 16.41
N TYR A 525 -2.49 1.09 16.87
CA TYR A 525 -3.48 2.03 16.34
C TYR A 525 -3.52 3.35 17.11
N SER A 526 -2.90 3.41 18.28
CA SER A 526 -2.92 4.56 19.16
C SER A 526 -1.84 5.59 18.83
N THR A 527 -0.83 5.20 18.07
CA THR A 527 0.24 6.12 17.67
C THR A 527 -0.31 7.17 16.71
N PRO A 528 -0.15 8.45 17.02
CA PRO A 528 -0.59 9.52 16.13
C PRO A 528 0.05 9.37 14.75
N ALA A 529 -0.69 9.73 13.75
CA ALA A 529 -0.17 9.85 12.40
C ALA A 529 0.96 10.87 12.34
N CYS A 530 1.69 10.84 11.24
CA CYS A 530 2.79 11.76 10.96
C CYS A 530 2.51 13.17 11.48
N THR A 531 3.41 13.67 12.30
CA THR A 531 3.35 15.01 12.88
C THR A 531 4.16 16.04 12.08
N TYR A 532 4.67 15.65 10.91
CA TYR A 532 5.38 16.59 10.07
C TYR A 532 4.43 17.65 9.52
N ILE A 533 4.66 18.87 9.92
CA ILE A 533 3.93 20.04 9.45
C ILE A 533 4.81 20.78 8.45
N PRO A 534 4.43 20.84 7.16
CA PRO A 534 5.21 21.57 6.16
C PRO A 534 5.29 23.05 6.51
N LYS A 535 6.50 23.57 6.57
CA LYS A 535 6.75 24.97 6.96
C LYS A 535 6.87 25.90 5.76
N THR A 536 7.38 25.40 4.66
CA THR A 536 7.62 26.18 3.44
C THR A 536 6.55 25.87 2.37
N LYS A 537 6.42 26.77 1.40
CA LYS A 537 5.54 26.53 0.25
C LYS A 537 5.96 25.29 -0.54
N SER A 538 7.25 25.11 -0.76
CA SER A 538 7.82 23.95 -1.46
C SER A 538 7.53 22.64 -0.71
N GLU A 539 7.68 22.62 0.62
CA GLU A 539 7.34 21.45 1.43
C GLU A 539 5.83 21.14 1.40
N LYS A 540 4.98 22.18 1.40
CA LYS A 540 3.53 22.02 1.27
C LYS A 540 3.16 21.42 -0.08
N GLU A 541 3.77 21.88 -1.16
CA GLU A 541 3.56 21.34 -2.49
C GLU A 541 4.03 19.88 -2.57
N ALA A 542 5.19 19.55 -2.01
CA ALA A 542 5.69 18.19 -1.94
C ALA A 542 4.83 17.26 -1.07
N CYS A 543 4.22 17.79 -0.01
CA CYS A 543 3.30 17.04 0.84
C CYS A 543 1.87 16.98 0.29
N TYR A 544 1.59 17.68 -0.79
CA TYR A 544 0.27 17.70 -1.40
C TYR A 544 0.02 16.40 -2.17
N SER A 545 -0.36 15.39 -1.43
CA SER A 545 -0.67 14.09 -2.02
C SER A 545 -2.16 13.95 -2.29
N ILE A 546 -2.47 12.91 -3.03
CA ILE A 546 -3.83 12.39 -3.23
C ILE A 546 -4.64 12.38 -1.97
N ALA A 547 -3.97 12.04 -0.94
CA ALA A 547 -4.56 11.70 0.30
C ALA A 547 -4.56 12.88 1.26
N HIS A 548 -3.97 14.00 0.89
CA HIS A 548 -3.74 15.07 1.83
C HIS A 548 -3.95 16.44 1.22
N GLU A 549 -5.01 17.07 1.57
CA GLU A 549 -5.33 18.42 1.11
C GLU A 549 -4.86 19.49 2.09
N GLY A 550 -3.59 19.43 2.47
CA GLY A 550 -2.96 20.55 3.18
C GLY A 550 -3.50 20.85 4.58
N LYS A 551 -4.23 19.94 5.19
CA LYS A 551 -4.59 20.06 6.60
C LYS A 551 -3.60 19.31 7.46
N ASP A 552 -3.12 19.99 8.49
CA ASP A 552 -2.22 19.47 9.52
C ASP A 552 -2.96 18.48 10.44
N GLU A 553 -3.75 17.60 9.90
CA GLU A 553 -4.53 16.67 10.69
C GLU A 553 -3.68 15.47 11.08
N LEU A 554 -3.68 15.18 12.36
CA LEU A 554 -3.12 13.96 12.91
C LEU A 554 -4.04 12.79 12.56
N TYR A 555 -3.58 11.93 11.63
CA TYR A 555 -4.31 10.72 11.33
C TYR A 555 -3.73 9.56 12.11
N PRO A 556 -4.55 8.75 12.75
CA PRO A 556 -4.07 7.52 13.37
C PRO A 556 -3.36 6.67 12.32
N MET A 557 -2.11 6.42 12.55
CA MET A 557 -1.27 5.56 11.73
C MET A 557 -0.41 4.74 12.68
N GLY A 558 -0.44 3.44 12.56
CA GLY A 558 0.46 2.61 13.34
C GLY A 558 1.92 2.90 12.96
N SER A 559 2.77 3.10 13.95
CA SER A 559 4.22 3.17 13.77
C SER A 559 4.86 1.79 13.77
N LEU A 560 4.15 0.80 14.28
CA LEU A 560 4.58 -0.57 14.47
C LEU A 560 3.72 -1.49 13.61
N TRP A 561 4.37 -2.24 12.73
CA TRP A 561 3.74 -3.14 11.77
C TRP A 561 4.25 -4.55 11.96
N SER A 562 3.43 -5.54 11.74
CA SER A 562 3.82 -6.93 11.78
C SER A 562 3.29 -7.70 10.59
N ILE A 563 4.07 -8.66 10.14
CA ILE A 563 3.69 -9.65 9.14
C ILE A 563 3.99 -11.04 9.70
N HIS A 564 3.00 -11.93 9.62
CA HIS A 564 3.18 -13.34 9.92
C HIS A 564 3.59 -14.08 8.65
N MET A 565 4.70 -14.78 8.73
CA MET A 565 5.29 -15.51 7.63
C MET A 565 5.14 -17.00 7.87
N GLU A 566 4.70 -17.71 6.85
CA GLU A 566 4.67 -19.17 6.82
C GLU A 566 5.23 -19.65 5.48
N GLN A 567 6.32 -20.39 5.51
CA GLN A 567 6.98 -20.86 4.30
C GLN A 567 7.80 -22.12 4.57
N GLY A 568 7.53 -23.18 3.83
CA GLY A 568 8.38 -24.36 3.80
C GLY A 568 8.67 -25.01 5.16
N GLY A 569 7.70 -25.01 6.07
CA GLY A 569 7.85 -25.53 7.44
C GLY A 569 8.32 -24.50 8.48
N ARG A 570 8.66 -23.29 8.05
CA ARG A 570 8.96 -22.15 8.94
C ARG A 570 7.68 -21.37 9.26
N ASN A 571 7.60 -20.90 10.50
CA ASN A 571 6.59 -19.94 10.94
C ASN A 571 7.28 -18.91 11.84
N TRP A 572 7.21 -17.63 11.45
CA TRP A 572 7.85 -16.53 12.19
C TRP A 572 7.09 -15.23 11.98
N CYS A 573 7.29 -14.27 12.86
CA CYS A 573 6.71 -12.92 12.76
C CYS A 573 7.82 -11.92 12.46
N VAL A 574 7.62 -11.05 11.47
CA VAL A 574 8.50 -9.92 11.19
C VAL A 574 7.78 -8.66 11.65
N ILE A 575 8.50 -7.82 12.37
CA ILE A 575 8.00 -6.57 12.91
C ILE A 575 8.84 -5.44 12.35
N GLN A 576 8.19 -4.41 11.82
CA GLN A 576 8.85 -3.17 11.44
C GLN A 576 8.29 -2.02 12.26
N ARG A 577 9.19 -1.18 12.77
CA ARG A 577 8.87 0.07 13.43
C ARG A 577 9.48 1.22 12.64
N CYS A 578 8.65 2.22 12.29
CA CYS A 578 9.04 3.36 11.46
C CYS A 578 9.04 4.64 12.28
N GLY A 579 10.19 5.30 12.37
CA GLY A 579 10.38 6.55 13.08
C GLY A 579 9.97 7.77 12.25
N VAL A 580 8.71 7.85 11.80
CA VAL A 580 8.21 9.07 11.13
C VAL A 580 8.20 10.29 12.04
N ILE A 581 8.21 10.04 13.33
CA ILE A 581 8.54 10.97 14.42
C ILE A 581 9.52 10.26 15.34
N PRO A 582 10.27 10.97 16.23
CA PRO A 582 11.03 10.31 17.27
C PRO A 582 10.12 9.43 18.14
N LEU A 583 10.51 8.19 18.37
CA LEU A 583 9.72 7.21 19.10
C LEU A 583 10.48 6.74 20.35
N SER A 584 9.80 6.76 21.50
CA SER A 584 10.34 6.23 22.75
C SER A 584 10.45 4.71 22.72
N LYS A 585 11.19 4.12 23.67
CA LYS A 585 11.13 2.68 23.94
C LYS A 585 9.71 2.24 24.17
N ILE A 586 9.36 1.06 23.69
CA ILE A 586 8.06 0.44 23.97
C ILE A 586 8.22 -1.03 24.32
N ASP A 587 7.31 -1.48 25.16
CA ASP A 587 7.11 -2.88 25.51
C ASP A 587 5.84 -3.36 24.80
N VAL A 588 6.00 -4.34 23.92
CA VAL A 588 4.91 -4.88 23.11
C VAL A 588 4.54 -6.25 23.65
N PRO A 589 3.37 -6.42 24.30
CA PRO A 589 2.89 -7.74 24.66
C PRO A 589 2.82 -8.65 23.43
N LEU A 590 3.28 -9.88 23.54
CA LEU A 590 3.34 -10.81 22.40
C LEU A 590 1.95 -11.16 21.87
N GLU A 591 0.92 -11.13 22.71
CA GLU A 591 -0.47 -11.26 22.29
C GLU A 591 -0.92 -10.16 21.32
N ASN A 592 -0.38 -8.94 21.42
CA ASN A 592 -0.65 -7.87 20.47
C ASN A 592 -0.04 -8.14 19.08
N LEU A 593 0.91 -9.07 19.03
CA LEU A 593 1.49 -9.59 17.80
C LEU A 593 0.81 -10.89 17.33
N SER A 594 -0.29 -11.30 17.98
CA SER A 594 -0.94 -12.59 17.77
C SER A 594 0.00 -13.79 17.98
N LEU A 595 0.90 -13.66 18.95
CA LEU A 595 1.83 -14.68 19.38
C LEU A 595 1.46 -15.16 20.80
N ASP A 596 1.69 -16.43 21.09
CA ASP A 596 1.42 -17.02 22.41
C ASP A 596 2.45 -16.50 23.42
N PRO A 597 2.05 -15.70 24.43
CA PRO A 597 2.98 -15.12 25.39
C PRO A 597 3.62 -16.16 26.35
N SER A 598 3.10 -17.38 26.41
CA SER A 598 3.66 -18.46 27.21
C SER A 598 4.82 -19.21 26.53
N ARG A 599 5.03 -18.99 25.25
CA ARG A 599 6.08 -19.63 24.47
C ARG A 599 7.38 -18.85 24.50
N ASN A 600 8.48 -19.52 24.17
CA ASN A 600 9.82 -18.94 24.08
C ASN A 600 10.13 -18.56 22.63
N TYR A 601 10.58 -17.35 22.44
CA TYR A 601 10.96 -16.84 21.12
C TYR A 601 12.42 -16.39 21.13
N TYR A 602 13.04 -16.47 19.95
CA TYR A 602 14.21 -15.68 19.61
C TYR A 602 13.78 -14.47 18.81
N ALA A 603 14.17 -13.28 19.28
CA ALA A 603 14.10 -12.04 18.55
C ALA A 603 15.43 -11.81 17.83
N PHE A 604 15.38 -11.31 16.59
CA PHE A 604 16.54 -10.96 15.79
C PHE A 604 16.35 -9.60 15.13
N ASP A 605 17.16 -8.61 15.54
CA ASP A 605 17.19 -7.29 14.90
C ASP A 605 18.02 -7.37 13.62
N PHE A 606 17.34 -7.24 12.49
CA PHE A 606 17.96 -7.43 11.17
C PHE A 606 19.04 -6.39 10.87
N TRP A 607 18.79 -5.12 11.18
CA TRP A 607 19.75 -4.07 10.85
C TRP A 607 20.96 -4.05 11.79
N LYS A 608 20.77 -4.46 13.03
CA LYS A 608 21.85 -4.59 14.04
C LYS A 608 22.53 -5.95 14.04
N GLN A 609 21.95 -6.95 13.36
CA GLN A 609 22.42 -8.35 13.38
C GLN A 609 22.60 -8.88 14.81
N GLN A 610 21.61 -8.62 15.68
CA GLN A 610 21.62 -9.01 17.07
C GLN A 610 20.44 -9.90 17.40
N ALA A 611 20.68 -10.95 18.20
CA ALA A 611 19.67 -11.91 18.62
C ALA A 611 19.57 -11.94 20.15
N TRP A 612 18.35 -12.12 20.67
CA TRP A 612 18.10 -12.28 22.09
C TRP A 612 16.84 -13.13 22.33
N LYS A 613 16.78 -13.80 23.49
CA LYS A 613 15.58 -14.53 23.92
C LYS A 613 14.50 -13.60 24.39
N GLN A 614 13.26 -13.95 24.11
CA GLN A 614 12.09 -13.16 24.49
C GLN A 614 10.94 -14.07 24.94
N THR A 615 10.22 -13.64 25.98
CA THR A 615 9.02 -14.32 26.50
C THR A 615 8.03 -13.26 26.96
N GLY A 616 6.75 -13.41 26.65
CA GLY A 616 5.66 -12.54 27.11
C GLY A 616 5.64 -11.14 26.50
N ILE A 617 6.77 -10.42 26.54
CA ILE A 617 6.85 -9.00 26.11
C ILE A 617 8.06 -8.79 25.20
N LEU A 618 7.88 -8.17 24.05
CA LEU A 618 8.96 -7.72 23.18
C LEU A 618 9.36 -6.29 23.52
N ASN A 619 10.63 -6.10 23.87
CA ASN A 619 11.20 -4.78 24.14
C ASN A 619 11.80 -4.20 22.86
N LEU A 620 11.29 -3.05 22.43
CA LEU A 620 11.81 -2.31 21.28
C LEU A 620 12.47 -1.00 21.72
N HIS A 621 13.62 -0.69 21.14
CA HIS A 621 14.38 0.50 21.52
C HIS A 621 13.77 1.78 20.93
N GLU A 622 14.24 2.92 21.41
CA GLU A 622 13.93 4.24 20.88
C GLU A 622 14.41 4.38 19.42
N LEU A 623 13.71 5.18 18.65
CA LEU A 623 14.07 5.54 17.27
C LEU A 623 14.15 7.06 17.12
N GLU A 624 15.19 7.52 16.45
CA GLU A 624 15.28 8.88 15.97
C GLU A 624 14.37 9.10 14.74
N LEU A 625 14.21 10.37 14.37
CA LEU A 625 13.46 10.74 13.18
C LEU A 625 14.06 10.06 11.94
N GLY A 626 13.20 9.35 11.22
CA GLY A 626 13.56 8.69 9.97
C GLY A 626 14.30 7.36 10.14
N ASP A 627 14.57 6.91 11.35
CA ASP A 627 15.14 5.59 11.59
C ASP A 627 14.06 4.48 11.61
N CYS A 628 14.49 3.26 11.53
CA CYS A 628 13.62 2.10 11.61
C CYS A 628 14.27 0.93 12.36
N GLN A 629 13.41 0.07 12.89
CA GLN A 629 13.78 -1.20 13.46
C GLN A 629 13.02 -2.32 12.75
N VAL A 630 13.73 -3.38 12.35
CA VAL A 630 13.12 -4.59 11.79
C VAL A 630 13.55 -5.76 12.67
N VAL A 631 12.59 -6.37 13.34
CA VAL A 631 12.81 -7.48 14.27
C VAL A 631 12.01 -8.68 13.83
N THR A 632 12.63 -9.84 13.81
CA THR A 632 11.92 -11.11 13.61
C THR A 632 11.76 -11.84 14.94
N LEU A 633 10.64 -12.53 15.10
CA LEU A 633 10.36 -13.41 16.22
C LEU A 633 10.13 -14.83 15.72
N THR A 634 10.99 -15.75 16.12
CA THR A 634 10.88 -17.17 15.80
C THR A 634 10.60 -17.94 17.08
N ASP A 635 9.51 -18.71 17.07
CA ASP A 635 9.19 -19.60 18.18
C ASP A 635 10.22 -20.74 18.24
N ILE A 636 10.86 -20.90 19.40
CA ILE A 636 11.84 -21.94 19.68
C ILE A 636 11.37 -22.96 20.71
N THR A 637 10.12 -22.84 21.18
CA THR A 637 9.54 -23.79 22.13
C THR A 637 9.52 -25.19 21.50
N ASP A 638 10.04 -26.18 22.22
CA ASP A 638 10.13 -27.56 21.76
C ASP A 638 10.98 -27.78 20.49
N LYS A 639 11.83 -26.80 20.13
CA LYS A 639 12.74 -26.89 19.01
C LYS A 639 14.19 -27.08 19.48
N TYR A 640 14.91 -27.96 18.82
CA TYR A 640 16.35 -28.14 19.01
C TYR A 640 17.16 -27.20 18.14
N VAL A 641 16.63 -26.92 16.94
CA VAL A 641 17.23 -25.98 15.98
C VAL A 641 16.13 -25.19 15.30
N ALA A 642 16.37 -23.91 15.06
CA ALA A 642 15.51 -23.05 14.26
C ALA A 642 16.32 -21.94 13.60
N LEU A 643 16.01 -21.60 12.37
CA LEU A 643 16.53 -20.40 11.73
C LEU A 643 15.87 -19.16 12.38
N ILE A 644 16.68 -18.30 12.99
CA ILE A 644 16.21 -17.10 13.68
C ILE A 644 16.56 -15.81 12.98
N GLY A 645 17.55 -15.81 12.09
CA GLY A 645 17.99 -14.61 11.39
C GLY A 645 18.90 -14.90 10.20
N SER A 646 19.03 -13.90 9.34
CA SER A 646 20.02 -13.89 8.26
C SER A 646 20.38 -12.43 7.93
N ASN A 647 21.50 -12.23 7.21
CA ASN A 647 21.89 -10.91 6.72
C ASN A 647 21.43 -10.67 5.26
N ARG A 648 20.67 -11.62 4.65
CA ARG A 648 20.33 -11.57 3.24
C ARG A 648 19.15 -10.63 2.95
N HIS A 649 18.06 -10.75 3.71
CA HIS A 649 16.83 -10.01 3.42
C HIS A 649 16.05 -9.67 4.69
N VAL A 650 15.46 -8.48 4.72
CA VAL A 650 14.70 -7.92 5.88
C VAL A 650 13.57 -8.81 6.39
N SER A 651 13.09 -9.75 5.60
CA SER A 651 12.06 -10.73 5.98
C SER A 651 12.58 -11.92 6.78
N CYS A 652 13.79 -11.89 7.29
CA CYS A 652 14.49 -13.09 7.80
C CYS A 652 14.64 -14.15 6.71
N ASP A 653 14.98 -13.68 5.52
CA ASP A 653 15.30 -14.47 4.33
C ASP A 653 14.17 -15.37 3.80
N ALA A 654 12.97 -14.81 3.68
CA ALA A 654 11.90 -15.48 2.92
C ALA A 654 12.24 -15.64 1.42
N VAL A 655 13.24 -14.91 0.95
CA VAL A 655 13.62 -14.91 -0.47
C VAL A 655 14.60 -16.01 -0.85
N SER A 656 15.46 -16.46 0.08
CA SER A 656 16.45 -17.52 -0.21
C SER A 656 16.14 -18.84 0.48
N VAL A 657 15.42 -18.84 1.59
CA VAL A 657 15.07 -20.07 2.30
C VAL A 657 13.81 -20.68 1.69
N VAL A 658 13.94 -21.88 1.15
CA VAL A 658 12.83 -22.60 0.52
C VAL A 658 12.05 -23.40 1.55
N SER A 659 12.77 -24.15 2.41
CA SER A 659 12.15 -24.94 3.48
C SER A 659 13.10 -25.19 4.63
N GLU A 660 12.51 -25.42 5.80
CA GLU A 660 13.18 -25.79 7.04
C GLU A 660 12.46 -26.99 7.66
N CYS A 661 13.19 -28.02 8.02
CA CYS A 661 12.62 -29.16 8.73
C CYS A 661 13.65 -29.85 9.64
N THR A 662 13.13 -30.53 10.68
CA THR A 662 13.90 -31.44 11.52
C THR A 662 13.25 -32.81 11.42
N THR A 663 14.07 -33.87 11.18
CA THR A 663 13.61 -35.25 11.03
C THR A 663 14.31 -36.14 12.05
N ASP A 664 13.54 -36.92 12.78
CA ASP A 664 14.10 -37.97 13.65
C ASP A 664 14.59 -39.15 12.81
N THR A 665 15.79 -39.64 13.11
CA THR A 665 16.43 -40.76 12.48
C THR A 665 16.87 -41.81 13.54
N GLN A 666 17.25 -42.99 13.11
CA GLN A 666 17.80 -44.01 14.02
C GLN A 666 19.10 -43.59 14.73
N ARG A 667 19.80 -42.56 14.22
CA ARG A 667 21.09 -42.07 14.73
C ARG A 667 21.01 -40.70 15.41
N GLY A 668 19.84 -40.21 15.70
CA GLY A 668 19.60 -38.83 16.20
C GLY A 668 18.70 -38.03 15.25
N ARG A 669 18.78 -36.74 15.34
CA ARG A 669 17.98 -35.82 14.49
C ARG A 669 18.82 -35.21 13.39
N VAL A 670 18.18 -34.96 12.24
CA VAL A 670 18.79 -34.22 11.14
C VAL A 670 17.97 -32.94 10.91
N TYR A 671 18.60 -31.83 11.14
CA TYR A 671 18.06 -30.52 10.73
C TYR A 671 18.46 -30.26 9.28
N ARG A 672 17.49 -29.78 8.47
CA ARG A 672 17.70 -29.49 7.07
C ARG A 672 17.14 -28.14 6.68
N LEU A 673 17.94 -27.36 5.97
CA LEU A 673 17.58 -26.09 5.38
C LEU A 673 17.79 -26.16 3.87
N ALA A 674 16.70 -26.08 3.10
CA ALA A 674 16.78 -26.00 1.64
C ALA A 674 16.82 -24.53 1.22
N LEU A 675 17.73 -24.19 0.34
CA LEU A 675 18.10 -22.83 -0.02
C LEU A 675 18.07 -22.64 -1.54
N LYS A 676 17.79 -21.40 -1.96
CA LYS A 676 17.97 -20.94 -3.34
C LYS A 676 18.75 -19.64 -3.35
N GLY A 677 19.60 -19.46 -4.36
CA GLY A 677 20.42 -18.26 -4.50
C GLY A 677 21.01 -18.15 -5.90
N PHE A 678 22.14 -17.52 -6.00
CA PHE A 678 22.94 -17.41 -7.22
C PHE A 678 24.42 -17.57 -6.87
N GLU A 679 25.26 -17.89 -7.85
CA GLU A 679 26.70 -18.10 -7.65
C GLU A 679 27.33 -16.85 -6.99
N GLU A 680 28.26 -17.10 -6.07
CA GLU A 680 28.97 -16.09 -5.27
C GLU A 680 28.11 -15.33 -4.24
N LEU A 681 26.82 -15.60 -4.12
CA LEU A 681 25.99 -15.04 -3.05
C LEU A 681 26.53 -15.48 -1.69
N CYS A 682 26.97 -14.53 -0.88
CA CYS A 682 27.45 -14.78 0.48
C CYS A 682 26.34 -14.42 1.49
N VAL A 683 25.97 -15.39 2.33
CA VAL A 683 24.92 -15.21 3.35
C VAL A 683 25.39 -15.76 4.69
N THR A 684 25.11 -15.02 5.75
CA THR A 684 25.25 -15.51 7.12
C THR A 684 23.88 -15.85 7.68
N TYR A 685 23.66 -17.11 7.97
CA TYR A 685 22.46 -17.60 8.68
C TYR A 685 22.75 -17.68 10.16
N THR A 686 21.82 -17.19 10.96
CA THR A 686 21.84 -17.26 12.43
C THR A 686 20.78 -18.27 12.88
N LEU A 687 21.24 -19.36 13.50
CA LEU A 687 20.40 -20.45 13.99
C LEU A 687 20.35 -20.43 15.50
N TYR A 688 19.19 -20.63 16.08
CA TYR A 688 19.08 -21.17 17.43
C TYR A 688 19.45 -22.65 17.39
N VAL A 689 20.29 -23.08 18.31
CA VAL A 689 20.65 -24.48 18.53
C VAL A 689 20.72 -24.69 20.04
N GLU A 690 19.96 -25.64 20.59
CA GLU A 690 19.84 -25.84 22.05
C GLU A 690 21.20 -25.99 22.74
N LYS A 691 22.17 -26.55 22.05
CA LYS A 691 23.55 -26.75 22.50
C LYS A 691 24.55 -26.36 21.42
N ALA A 692 24.48 -25.13 20.97
CA ALA A 692 25.31 -24.67 19.83
C ALA A 692 26.82 -24.84 20.08
N ALA A 693 27.29 -24.68 21.33
CA ALA A 693 28.69 -24.84 21.69
C ALA A 693 29.24 -26.26 21.46
N GLU A 694 28.36 -27.27 21.39
CA GLU A 694 28.74 -28.69 21.12
C GLU A 694 28.79 -29.00 19.60
N ILE A 695 28.34 -28.07 18.73
CA ILE A 695 28.31 -28.24 17.28
C ILE A 695 29.69 -28.00 16.70
N THR A 696 30.22 -29.03 16.05
CA THR A 696 31.48 -28.93 15.28
C THR A 696 31.21 -28.86 13.78
N ARG A 697 32.23 -28.47 13.00
CA ARG A 697 32.12 -28.37 11.55
C ARG A 697 31.78 -29.69 10.89
N GLU A 698 32.22 -30.81 11.48
CA GLU A 698 32.08 -32.15 10.93
C GLU A 698 30.62 -32.63 10.89
N VAL A 699 29.75 -32.16 11.77
CA VAL A 699 28.33 -32.54 11.79
C VAL A 699 27.46 -31.72 10.82
N ILE A 700 28.06 -30.74 10.15
CA ILE A 700 27.38 -29.84 9.21
C ILE A 700 27.75 -30.22 7.78
N HIS A 701 26.76 -30.67 7.02
CA HIS A 701 26.91 -31.06 5.62
C HIS A 701 26.27 -30.02 4.71
N ALA A 702 26.91 -29.72 3.60
CA ALA A 702 26.45 -28.73 2.65
C ALA A 702 26.51 -29.27 1.23
N HIS A 703 25.50 -28.94 0.43
CA HIS A 703 25.46 -29.24 -0.99
C HIS A 703 25.02 -27.97 -1.76
N GLY A 704 25.80 -27.62 -2.81
CA GLY A 704 25.55 -26.42 -3.60
C GLY A 704 25.93 -25.09 -2.93
N ILE A 705 26.51 -25.15 -1.73
CA ILE A 705 27.11 -24.03 -1.00
C ILE A 705 28.43 -24.47 -0.37
N GLN A 706 29.37 -23.52 -0.28
CA GLN A 706 30.59 -23.64 0.51
C GLN A 706 30.38 -23.01 1.87
N ILE A 707 30.69 -23.71 2.97
CA ILE A 707 30.72 -23.13 4.31
C ILE A 707 32.04 -22.42 4.53
N VAL A 708 31.97 -21.10 4.69
CA VAL A 708 33.14 -20.22 4.89
C VAL A 708 33.51 -20.12 6.35
N SER A 709 32.53 -19.94 7.24
CA SER A 709 32.76 -19.89 8.68
C SER A 709 31.63 -20.52 9.49
N VAL A 710 32.01 -21.04 10.65
CA VAL A 710 31.11 -21.56 11.67
C VAL A 710 31.50 -20.91 12.99
N GLN A 711 30.59 -20.18 13.61
CA GLN A 711 30.80 -19.53 14.91
C GLN A 711 29.70 -19.98 15.85
N ALA A 712 30.07 -20.64 16.93
CA ALA A 712 29.14 -21.14 17.93
C ALA A 712 29.25 -20.33 19.22
N TYR A 713 28.12 -19.94 19.74
CA TYR A 713 27.92 -19.33 21.03
C TYR A 713 27.12 -20.28 21.94
N THR A 714 26.62 -19.85 23.07
CA THR A 714 25.91 -20.72 24.01
C THR A 714 24.77 -21.51 23.35
N ASP A 715 23.90 -20.83 22.61
CA ASP A 715 22.74 -21.41 21.92
C ASP A 715 22.47 -20.75 20.57
N ILE A 716 23.44 -20.10 20.03
CA ILE A 716 23.42 -19.50 18.68
C ILE A 716 24.58 -20.07 17.85
N LEU A 717 24.23 -20.50 16.65
CA LEU A 717 25.18 -20.91 15.63
C LEU A 717 25.08 -19.94 14.43
N GLN A 718 26.19 -19.29 14.10
CA GLN A 718 26.28 -18.48 12.87
C GLN A 718 27.04 -19.23 11.81
N LEU A 719 26.43 -19.36 10.64
CA LEU A 719 26.96 -20.07 9.49
C LEU A 719 27.08 -19.09 8.32
N THR A 720 28.30 -18.77 7.92
CA THR A 720 28.52 -18.02 6.69
C THR A 720 28.78 -18.98 5.54
N VAL A 721 27.98 -18.83 4.48
CA VAL A 721 28.03 -19.69 3.30
C VAL A 721 28.16 -18.87 2.02
N VAL A 722 28.75 -19.44 1.01
CA VAL A 722 28.82 -18.89 -0.36
C VAL A 722 28.16 -19.89 -1.29
N PHE A 723 27.22 -19.40 -2.10
CA PHE A 723 26.51 -20.23 -3.07
C PHE A 723 27.41 -20.57 -4.26
N GLU A 724 27.49 -21.87 -4.58
CA GLU A 724 28.15 -22.40 -5.76
C GLU A 724 27.12 -22.80 -6.83
N LYS A 725 25.84 -22.95 -6.45
CA LYS A 725 24.72 -23.33 -7.32
C LYS A 725 23.45 -22.58 -6.92
N LYS A 726 22.50 -22.52 -7.84
CA LYS A 726 21.20 -21.89 -7.60
C LYS A 726 20.38 -22.57 -6.50
N GLU A 727 20.48 -23.88 -6.38
CA GLU A 727 19.82 -24.67 -5.35
C GLU A 727 20.86 -25.27 -4.41
N ALA A 728 20.60 -25.17 -3.12
CA ALA A 728 21.52 -25.62 -2.11
C ALA A 728 20.79 -26.25 -0.91
N VAL A 729 21.50 -27.08 -0.17
CA VAL A 729 21.02 -27.74 1.04
C VAL A 729 22.09 -27.67 2.12
N LEU A 730 21.67 -27.26 3.31
CA LEU A 730 22.44 -27.38 4.55
C LEU A 730 21.79 -28.44 5.43
N GLU A 731 22.56 -29.43 5.87
CA GLU A 731 22.11 -30.44 6.82
C GLU A 731 23.00 -30.43 8.06
N MET A 732 22.41 -30.63 9.22
CA MET A 732 23.13 -30.70 10.48
C MET A 732 22.62 -31.87 11.30
N ASN A 733 23.56 -32.77 11.67
CA ASN A 733 23.29 -33.92 12.54
C ASN A 733 23.29 -33.42 14.01
N ILE A 734 22.17 -33.68 14.71
CA ILE A 734 21.98 -33.29 16.10
C ILE A 734 21.88 -34.59 16.91
N SER A 735 22.84 -34.78 17.81
CA SER A 735 22.89 -35.94 18.71
C SER A 735 21.90 -35.85 19.84
#